data_e02dec63d5eff22669d9db88cab1879d
#
_entry.id   e02dec63d5eff22669d9db88cab1879d
#
_cell.length_a   1.000
_cell.length_b   1.000
_cell.length_c   1.000
_cell.angle_alpha   90.00
_cell.angle_beta   90.00
_cell.angle_gamma   90.00
#
_symmetry.space_group_name_H-M   'P 1'
#
loop_
_entity.id
_entity.type
_entity.pdbx_description
1 polymer ?
#
loop_
_entity_poly.entity_id
_entity_poly.type
_entity_poly.pdbx_seq_one_letter_code
_entity_poly.pdbx_strand_id
1 'polypeptide(L)'
;MWLPRSLLLLSALCPIALASSLPLMPWPQQVEQPASGGTLILTPQLTLQISGDHLAGAEARWLERISNQTGWPLLPATQPVAAPTIRIVIAKAVDPLPLPDSDESYQLQVDGDGVLLTAPSRFGAMRGMETLLQLIQNGAQGTTIPYVTIHDHPRFPWRGVLIDTARHFMPVETLKRQIDGIAAARMNVFHWHLTDDQGWRFASSHYPQLQQKASDGNYYSQQQMREIVKYATDRGVRVVPELDMPGHASALAVAMPELISAPGPWQMERGWGVFKPLLDPSNEQVYQVIDTLVGEMAAIFPDPWLHIGGDEVDPTQWNDSPTIQQFMRDHELKDAHALQAYFNQRVEKILEAHHRQMVGWDEIAHPDLPRSILIQSWQGQDALSALAKENYRGILSTGFYLDQPQPASYHYRNEVTPQGLNGQDRLRPGDQAQSWSFTMPRLKGSPVKGSFTLIQGESGWRGFIDFDGKARRMVSQINWLSTQQVRFSVDSWMGPFQPVFTLQQNALKGYAEVGNVRYPTSGQRLAQTPAGIAPALPTPEQVQQNLLGGEAALWAENINSQIIDTKLWPRAFVVAERLWSAQDVTNTDSMYSRLAAMDRWSSVSVGTLQHAQTEQQMMRLASGHDIAPLRVLAEVLEPAQYYTRQHLKFQAGHYDYHEPLNRLADVLPAESEAVRQLEQQVAVLIANRNNPAAASAVRAPLQRWQANTSAVLPIINASATLKPLAQSVQQIEALSAMGLALVNAYVRNQAFGASEVAEMRATLDAAAEVQDETVIALVRPLETLLRAFQ
;
A
#
# COMPACT_ATOMS: atom_id res chain seq x y z
N MET A 1 -14.63 -13.00 72.45
CA MET A 1 -14.13 -14.03 71.55
C MET A 1 -14.83 -13.86 70.20
N TRP A 2 -14.22 -13.14 69.26
CA TRP A 2 -14.77 -12.87 67.94
C TRP A 2 -13.87 -13.56 66.92
N LEU A 3 -14.49 -14.43 66.10
CA LEU A 3 -13.87 -15.05 64.92
C LEU A 3 -14.26 -14.23 63.66
N PRO A 4 -13.35 -13.92 62.72
CA PRO A 4 -13.69 -13.28 61.47
C PRO A 4 -14.15 -14.32 60.44
N ARG A 5 -15.28 -14.03 59.79
CA ARG A 5 -15.78 -14.74 58.60
C ARG A 5 -14.96 -14.34 57.37
N SER A 6 -14.21 -15.27 56.81
CA SER A 6 -13.59 -15.14 55.50
C SER A 6 -14.63 -15.21 54.38
N LEU A 7 -14.82 -14.12 53.62
CA LEU A 7 -15.57 -14.12 52.38
C LEU A 7 -14.66 -14.70 51.27
N LEU A 8 -15.01 -15.88 50.79
CA LEU A 8 -14.50 -16.40 49.50
C LEU A 8 -15.22 -15.68 48.36
N LEU A 9 -14.53 -14.78 47.67
CA LEU A 9 -14.93 -14.29 46.34
C LEU A 9 -14.66 -15.39 45.30
N LEU A 10 -15.71 -16.10 44.88
CA LEU A 10 -15.69 -16.87 43.66
C LEU A 10 -15.70 -15.87 42.48
N SER A 11 -14.56 -15.64 41.86
CA SER A 11 -14.49 -15.01 40.54
C SER A 11 -15.05 -16.00 39.51
N ALA A 12 -16.26 -15.77 39.06
CA ALA A 12 -16.83 -16.44 37.93
C ALA A 12 -16.01 -16.05 36.69
N LEU A 13 -15.13 -16.94 36.25
CA LEU A 13 -14.56 -16.92 34.90
C LEU A 13 -15.72 -17.16 33.93
N CYS A 14 -16.32 -16.08 33.40
CA CYS A 14 -17.08 -16.18 32.17
C CYS A 14 -16.13 -16.70 31.08
N PRO A 15 -16.46 -17.79 30.38
CA PRO A 15 -15.77 -18.14 29.17
C PRO A 15 -16.05 -17.00 28.18
N ILE A 16 -15.03 -16.23 27.85
CA ILE A 16 -15.05 -15.37 26.66
C ILE A 16 -15.18 -16.35 25.50
N ALA A 17 -16.41 -16.57 25.04
CA ALA A 17 -16.62 -17.16 23.73
C ALA A 17 -15.86 -16.28 22.77
N LEU A 18 -14.81 -16.81 22.12
CA LEU A 18 -14.20 -16.20 20.97
C LEU A 18 -15.32 -16.09 19.92
N ALA A 19 -16.00 -14.94 19.90
CA ALA A 19 -16.86 -14.59 18.80
C ALA A 19 -15.96 -14.66 17.56
N SER A 20 -16.26 -15.57 16.62
CA SER A 20 -15.57 -15.63 15.35
C SER A 20 -15.68 -14.24 14.74
N SER A 21 -14.56 -13.56 14.58
CA SER A 21 -14.54 -12.22 14.00
C SER A 21 -15.13 -12.33 12.59
N LEU A 22 -16.12 -11.48 12.28
CA LEU A 22 -16.70 -11.41 10.94
C LEU A 22 -15.58 -11.11 9.92
N PRO A 23 -15.64 -11.69 8.72
CA PRO A 23 -14.60 -11.50 7.68
C PRO A 23 -14.79 -10.16 6.95
N LEU A 24 -15.00 -9.07 7.68
CA LEU A 24 -15.29 -7.75 7.12
C LEU A 24 -14.03 -6.90 7.00
N MET A 25 -13.77 -6.37 5.81
CA MET A 25 -12.71 -5.42 5.58
C MET A 25 -13.06 -4.48 4.42
N PRO A 26 -13.09 -3.17 4.62
CA PRO A 26 -12.91 -2.40 5.86
C PRO A 26 -13.88 -2.79 7.00
N TRP A 27 -13.45 -2.61 8.25
CA TRP A 27 -14.30 -2.86 9.41
C TRP A 27 -15.32 -1.73 9.57
N PRO A 28 -16.64 -2.05 9.72
CA PRO A 28 -17.68 -1.03 9.86
C PRO A 28 -17.58 -0.24 11.18
N GLN A 29 -18.20 0.95 11.21
CA GLN A 29 -18.21 1.82 12.39
C GLN A 29 -18.91 1.17 13.60
N GLN A 30 -20.04 0.49 13.36
CA GLN A 30 -20.78 -0.22 14.41
C GLN A 30 -21.26 -1.57 13.89
N VAL A 31 -21.01 -2.61 14.68
CA VAL A 31 -21.42 -3.99 14.38
C VAL A 31 -22.00 -4.61 15.63
N GLU A 32 -23.24 -5.03 15.53
CA GLU A 32 -23.97 -5.70 16.61
C GLU A 32 -24.42 -7.10 16.17
N GLN A 33 -24.08 -8.11 16.94
CA GLN A 33 -24.56 -9.47 16.74
C GLN A 33 -25.43 -9.87 17.93
N PRO A 34 -26.59 -10.54 17.71
CA PRO A 34 -27.41 -10.99 18.81
C PRO A 34 -26.67 -12.01 19.68
N ALA A 35 -26.77 -11.90 21.00
CA ALA A 35 -26.08 -12.79 21.94
C ALA A 35 -26.50 -14.28 21.75
N SER A 36 -27.71 -14.53 21.23
CA SER A 36 -28.18 -15.88 20.87
C SER A 36 -27.49 -16.45 19.63
N GLY A 37 -26.73 -15.64 18.89
CA GLY A 37 -26.24 -16.02 17.55
C GLY A 37 -27.39 -16.18 16.56
N GLY A 38 -27.12 -16.88 15.48
CA GLY A 38 -28.09 -17.20 14.44
C GLY A 38 -27.55 -16.87 13.05
N THR A 39 -28.10 -17.52 12.06
CA THR A 39 -27.75 -17.33 10.64
C THR A 39 -28.99 -17.36 9.75
N LEU A 40 -29.01 -16.53 8.74
CA LEU A 40 -29.95 -16.62 7.63
C LEU A 40 -29.42 -17.67 6.64
N ILE A 41 -30.20 -18.69 6.36
CA ILE A 41 -29.87 -19.69 5.33
C ILE A 41 -30.32 -19.15 3.99
N LEU A 42 -29.38 -19.03 3.05
CA LEU A 42 -29.68 -18.68 1.68
C LEU A 42 -30.00 -19.94 0.86
N THR A 43 -30.82 -19.79 -0.18
CA THR A 43 -31.17 -20.85 -1.12
C THR A 43 -31.04 -20.35 -2.56
N PRO A 44 -31.05 -21.28 -3.56
CA PRO A 44 -31.05 -20.88 -4.97
C PRO A 44 -32.29 -20.08 -5.43
N GLN A 45 -33.33 -20.00 -4.59
CA GLN A 45 -34.53 -19.17 -4.80
C GLN A 45 -34.36 -17.75 -4.25
N LEU A 46 -33.15 -17.36 -3.85
CA LEU A 46 -32.82 -16.01 -3.41
C LEU A 46 -33.32 -14.97 -4.42
N THR A 47 -33.97 -13.95 -3.92
CA THR A 47 -34.45 -12.81 -4.71
C THR A 47 -33.91 -11.50 -4.12
N LEU A 48 -33.61 -10.56 -5.01
CA LEU A 48 -33.11 -9.23 -4.66
C LEU A 48 -34.05 -8.17 -5.21
N GLN A 49 -34.37 -7.16 -4.42
CA GLN A 49 -35.19 -6.02 -4.86
C GLN A 49 -34.56 -4.71 -4.42
N ILE A 50 -34.47 -3.77 -5.36
CA ILE A 50 -34.00 -2.39 -5.14
C ILE A 50 -35.19 -1.45 -5.31
N SER A 51 -35.31 -0.48 -4.39
CA SER A 51 -36.33 0.55 -4.42
C SER A 51 -35.73 1.94 -4.10
N GLY A 52 -36.39 3.01 -4.60
CA GLY A 52 -36.04 4.41 -4.38
C GLY A 52 -35.19 5.02 -5.49
N ASP A 53 -34.06 4.48 -5.83
CA ASP A 53 -33.23 4.93 -6.95
C ASP A 53 -33.03 3.80 -7.97
N HIS A 54 -32.86 4.18 -9.22
CA HIS A 54 -32.59 3.22 -10.31
C HIS A 54 -31.09 3.03 -10.48
N LEU A 55 -30.58 1.86 -10.04
CA LEU A 55 -29.19 1.46 -10.20
C LEU A 55 -29.04 0.55 -11.43
N ALA A 56 -28.80 1.16 -12.59
CA ALA A 56 -28.71 0.43 -13.85
C ALA A 56 -27.69 -0.73 -13.78
N GLY A 57 -28.15 -1.95 -14.00
CA GLY A 57 -27.33 -3.17 -14.01
C GLY A 57 -26.76 -3.59 -12.64
N ALA A 58 -27.04 -2.88 -11.54
CA ALA A 58 -26.50 -3.24 -10.23
C ALA A 58 -27.07 -4.56 -9.70
N GLU A 59 -28.37 -4.77 -9.87
CA GLU A 59 -29.00 -6.04 -9.47
C GLU A 59 -28.33 -7.24 -10.15
N ALA A 60 -28.13 -7.17 -11.47
CA ALA A 60 -27.50 -8.25 -12.22
C ALA A 60 -26.05 -8.50 -11.74
N ARG A 61 -25.27 -7.42 -11.53
CA ARG A 61 -23.90 -7.54 -11.02
C ARG A 61 -23.85 -8.17 -9.64
N TRP A 62 -24.74 -7.77 -8.72
CA TRP A 62 -24.75 -8.34 -7.37
C TRP A 62 -25.20 -9.79 -7.35
N LEU A 63 -26.18 -10.16 -8.14
CA LEU A 63 -26.59 -11.56 -8.31
C LEU A 63 -25.47 -12.39 -8.93
N GLU A 64 -24.74 -11.86 -9.92
CA GLU A 64 -23.55 -12.51 -10.49
C GLU A 64 -22.48 -12.73 -9.42
N ARG A 65 -22.22 -11.73 -8.56
CA ARG A 65 -21.29 -11.84 -7.45
C ARG A 65 -21.69 -12.91 -6.45
N ILE A 66 -22.99 -13.02 -6.12
CA ILE A 66 -23.53 -14.09 -5.28
C ILE A 66 -23.42 -15.44 -6.01
N SER A 67 -23.71 -15.49 -7.31
CA SER A 67 -23.53 -16.68 -8.13
C SER A 67 -22.10 -17.19 -8.11
N ASN A 68 -21.12 -16.30 -8.22
CA ASN A 68 -19.69 -16.64 -8.14
C ASN A 68 -19.32 -17.26 -6.80
N GLN A 69 -19.92 -16.78 -5.71
CA GLN A 69 -19.65 -17.31 -4.37
C GLN A 69 -20.36 -18.64 -4.07
N THR A 70 -21.52 -18.88 -4.70
CA THR A 70 -22.41 -20.00 -4.34
C THR A 70 -22.46 -21.09 -5.39
N GLY A 71 -22.12 -20.78 -6.64
CA GLY A 71 -22.31 -21.66 -7.78
C GLY A 71 -23.77 -21.72 -8.29
N TRP A 72 -24.67 -20.89 -7.75
CA TRP A 72 -26.08 -20.86 -8.17
C TRP A 72 -26.29 -20.00 -9.40
N PRO A 73 -27.13 -20.44 -10.39
CA PRO A 73 -27.44 -19.63 -11.57
C PRO A 73 -28.54 -18.61 -11.24
N LEU A 74 -28.16 -17.52 -10.55
CA LEU A 74 -29.09 -16.47 -10.16
C LEU A 74 -29.30 -15.47 -11.29
N LEU A 75 -30.56 -15.06 -11.48
CA LEU A 75 -30.98 -14.09 -12.50
C LEU A 75 -31.88 -13.03 -11.84
N PRO A 76 -31.91 -11.80 -12.36
CA PRO A 76 -32.83 -10.76 -11.93
C PRO A 76 -34.28 -11.24 -12.05
N ALA A 77 -35.13 -10.91 -11.08
CA ALA A 77 -36.54 -11.24 -11.11
C ALA A 77 -37.24 -10.48 -12.23
N THR A 78 -38.04 -11.20 -13.05
CA THR A 78 -38.82 -10.59 -14.16
C THR A 78 -40.14 -9.96 -13.67
N GLN A 79 -40.53 -10.19 -12.42
CA GLN A 79 -41.73 -9.69 -11.79
C GLN A 79 -41.42 -9.27 -10.36
N PRO A 80 -42.10 -8.25 -9.79
CA PRO A 80 -41.95 -7.88 -8.41
C PRO A 80 -42.23 -9.05 -7.47
N VAL A 81 -41.35 -9.27 -6.48
CA VAL A 81 -41.46 -10.33 -5.49
C VAL A 81 -42.10 -9.74 -4.22
N ALA A 82 -43.12 -10.43 -3.72
CA ALA A 82 -43.87 -9.94 -2.54
C ALA A 82 -43.02 -9.89 -1.28
N ALA A 83 -42.09 -10.86 -1.10
CA ALA A 83 -41.18 -10.92 0.03
C ALA A 83 -39.77 -11.28 -0.49
N PRO A 84 -38.97 -10.29 -0.96
CA PRO A 84 -37.60 -10.55 -1.44
C PRO A 84 -36.70 -10.94 -0.28
N THR A 85 -35.76 -11.88 -0.55
CA THR A 85 -34.76 -12.31 0.44
C THR A 85 -33.81 -11.17 0.80
N ILE A 86 -33.44 -10.34 -0.19
CA ILE A 86 -32.61 -9.14 -0.02
C ILE A 86 -33.41 -7.93 -0.48
N ARG A 87 -33.63 -6.99 0.42
CA ARG A 87 -34.35 -5.75 0.14
C ARG A 87 -33.44 -4.56 0.35
N ILE A 88 -33.29 -3.75 -0.71
CA ILE A 88 -32.49 -2.52 -0.71
C ILE A 88 -33.41 -1.33 -0.89
N VAL A 89 -33.32 -0.37 0.05
CA VAL A 89 -34.13 0.85 0.07
C VAL A 89 -33.20 2.06 0.02
N ILE A 90 -33.33 2.86 -1.02
CA ILE A 90 -32.54 4.08 -1.24
C ILE A 90 -33.46 5.28 -1.07
N ALA A 91 -33.10 6.20 -0.14
CA ALA A 91 -34.00 7.30 0.21
C ALA A 91 -34.11 8.38 -0.89
N LYS A 92 -33.01 8.68 -1.58
CA LYS A 92 -32.95 9.74 -2.60
C LYS A 92 -32.13 9.29 -3.81
N ALA A 93 -32.62 9.65 -5.00
CA ALA A 93 -31.78 9.70 -6.19
C ALA A 93 -30.80 10.88 -6.09
N VAL A 94 -29.53 10.64 -6.40
CA VAL A 94 -28.46 11.63 -6.42
C VAL A 94 -27.65 11.49 -7.70
N ASP A 95 -26.79 12.48 -7.98
CA ASP A 95 -25.87 12.40 -9.10
C ASP A 95 -25.04 11.10 -9.06
N PRO A 96 -24.68 10.54 -10.22
CA PRO A 96 -23.97 9.27 -10.28
C PRO A 96 -22.49 9.35 -9.81
N LEU A 97 -21.90 10.53 -9.60
CA LEU A 97 -20.53 10.70 -9.13
C LEU A 97 -20.46 10.84 -7.60
N PRO A 98 -19.67 10.01 -6.91
CA PRO A 98 -19.48 10.11 -5.46
C PRO A 98 -18.49 11.23 -5.11
N LEU A 99 -18.96 12.48 -5.08
CA LEU A 99 -18.19 13.64 -4.65
C LEU A 99 -17.88 13.59 -3.14
N PRO A 100 -16.93 14.39 -2.63
CA PRO A 100 -16.54 14.35 -1.21
C PRO A 100 -17.65 14.68 -0.22
N ASP A 101 -18.71 15.35 -0.65
CA ASP A 101 -19.90 15.66 0.16
C ASP A 101 -21.04 14.62 -0.01
N SER A 102 -20.83 13.59 -0.81
CA SER A 102 -21.81 12.52 -1.00
C SER A 102 -21.97 11.68 0.27
N ASP A 103 -23.22 11.39 0.62
CA ASP A 103 -23.53 10.51 1.75
C ASP A 103 -23.37 9.04 1.34
N GLU A 104 -22.32 8.40 1.84
CA GLU A 104 -22.01 6.98 1.61
C GLU A 104 -22.42 6.09 2.81
N SER A 105 -23.18 6.62 3.76
CA SER A 105 -23.65 5.85 4.92
C SER A 105 -24.71 4.81 4.55
N TYR A 106 -24.80 3.76 5.36
CA TYR A 106 -25.82 2.72 5.23
C TYR A 106 -26.13 2.03 6.56
N GLN A 107 -27.25 1.36 6.59
CA GLN A 107 -27.65 0.42 7.63
C GLN A 107 -27.95 -0.93 7.00
N LEU A 108 -27.38 -1.99 7.56
CA LEU A 108 -27.60 -3.37 7.12
C LEU A 108 -28.11 -4.20 8.28
N GLN A 109 -29.28 -4.82 8.11
CA GLN A 109 -29.88 -5.74 9.07
C GLN A 109 -30.05 -7.11 8.42
N VAL A 110 -29.55 -8.14 9.11
CA VAL A 110 -29.75 -9.55 8.73
C VAL A 110 -30.37 -10.27 9.92
N ASP A 111 -31.51 -10.88 9.69
CA ASP A 111 -32.25 -11.65 10.69
C ASP A 111 -33.01 -12.82 10.05
N GLY A 112 -33.98 -13.42 10.78
CA GLY A 112 -34.77 -14.55 10.29
C GLY A 112 -35.73 -14.21 9.17
N ASP A 113 -36.06 -12.93 8.98
CA ASP A 113 -36.96 -12.45 7.93
C ASP A 113 -36.25 -12.11 6.62
N GLY A 114 -34.91 -12.07 6.62
CA GLY A 114 -34.08 -11.78 5.46
C GLY A 114 -33.05 -10.70 5.69
N VAL A 115 -32.73 -9.99 4.61
CA VAL A 115 -31.76 -8.89 4.58
C VAL A 115 -32.48 -7.58 4.25
N LEU A 116 -32.26 -6.57 5.09
CA LEU A 116 -32.69 -5.20 4.83
C LEU A 116 -31.46 -4.29 4.80
N LEU A 117 -31.21 -3.68 3.65
CA LEU A 117 -30.19 -2.64 3.45
C LEU A 117 -30.90 -1.31 3.18
N THR A 118 -30.68 -0.31 4.03
CA THR A 118 -31.19 1.05 3.84
C THR A 118 -30.05 2.04 3.71
N ALA A 119 -30.17 2.97 2.80
CA ALA A 119 -29.16 4.00 2.56
C ALA A 119 -29.81 5.34 2.15
N PRO A 120 -29.22 6.48 2.55
CA PRO A 120 -29.64 7.82 2.08
C PRO A 120 -29.45 7.98 0.58
N SER A 121 -28.41 7.39 -0.01
CA SER A 121 -28.01 7.51 -1.39
C SER A 121 -27.67 6.15 -2.04
N ARG A 122 -27.54 6.15 -3.37
CA ARG A 122 -27.05 5.01 -4.15
C ARG A 122 -25.67 4.54 -3.68
N PHE A 123 -24.82 5.47 -3.25
CA PHE A 123 -23.45 5.16 -2.83
C PHE A 123 -23.46 4.35 -1.53
N GLY A 124 -24.24 4.78 -0.54
CA GLY A 124 -24.42 3.99 0.69
C GLY A 124 -24.94 2.58 0.40
N ALA A 125 -25.92 2.46 -0.51
CA ALA A 125 -26.42 1.16 -0.92
C ALA A 125 -25.34 0.28 -1.59
N MET A 126 -24.50 0.85 -2.46
CA MET A 126 -23.37 0.12 -3.07
C MET A 126 -22.37 -0.33 -2.01
N ARG A 127 -21.99 0.53 -1.03
CA ARG A 127 -21.06 0.17 0.06
C ARG A 127 -21.65 -0.92 0.97
N GLY A 128 -22.93 -0.81 1.31
CA GLY A 128 -23.63 -1.82 2.11
C GLY A 128 -23.73 -3.17 1.42
N MET A 129 -23.90 -3.21 0.10
CA MET A 129 -23.90 -4.45 -0.66
C MET A 129 -22.53 -5.12 -0.65
N GLU A 130 -21.43 -4.38 -0.74
CA GLU A 130 -20.10 -4.98 -0.60
C GLU A 130 -19.89 -5.60 0.79
N THR A 131 -20.41 -4.97 1.84
CA THR A 131 -20.44 -5.55 3.19
C THR A 131 -21.26 -6.83 3.26
N LEU A 132 -22.46 -6.84 2.65
CA LEU A 132 -23.30 -8.02 2.60
C LEU A 132 -22.63 -9.19 1.88
N LEU A 133 -21.99 -8.91 0.73
CA LEU A 133 -21.27 -9.93 -0.05
C LEU A 133 -20.10 -10.56 0.74
N GLN A 134 -19.42 -9.78 1.58
CA GLN A 134 -18.38 -10.31 2.47
C GLN A 134 -18.92 -11.19 3.61
N LEU A 135 -20.17 -11.02 4.00
CA LEU A 135 -20.82 -11.81 5.06
C LEU A 135 -21.33 -13.17 4.59
N ILE A 136 -21.45 -13.41 3.28
CA ILE A 136 -21.91 -14.69 2.72
C ILE A 136 -20.82 -15.76 2.98
N GLN A 137 -21.22 -16.83 3.64
CA GLN A 137 -20.35 -17.94 4.03
C GLN A 137 -20.90 -19.28 3.52
N ASN A 138 -20.02 -20.11 2.98
CA ASN A 138 -20.33 -21.49 2.63
C ASN A 138 -19.75 -22.42 3.69
N GLY A 139 -20.60 -23.20 4.34
CA GLY A 139 -20.20 -24.07 5.44
C GLY A 139 -20.99 -25.38 5.47
N ALA A 140 -20.83 -26.14 6.53
CA ALA A 140 -21.49 -27.43 6.70
C ALA A 140 -23.03 -27.33 6.72
N GLN A 141 -23.59 -26.17 7.00
CA GLN A 141 -25.04 -25.90 7.01
C GLN A 141 -25.54 -25.34 5.65
N GLY A 142 -24.69 -25.26 4.64
CA GLY A 142 -24.96 -24.63 3.36
C GLY A 142 -24.46 -23.19 3.30
N THR A 143 -25.09 -22.39 2.45
CA THR A 143 -24.76 -20.96 2.33
C THR A 143 -25.54 -20.15 3.34
N THR A 144 -24.85 -19.36 4.15
CA THR A 144 -25.44 -18.62 5.27
C THR A 144 -24.91 -17.20 5.37
N ILE A 145 -25.68 -16.32 6.00
CA ILE A 145 -25.25 -15.00 6.46
C ILE A 145 -25.50 -14.93 7.97
N PRO A 146 -24.51 -14.53 8.81
CA PRO A 146 -24.74 -14.38 10.25
C PRO A 146 -25.74 -13.26 10.53
N TYR A 147 -26.57 -13.42 11.56
CA TYR A 147 -27.44 -12.36 12.04
C TYR A 147 -26.58 -11.20 12.55
N VAL A 148 -26.84 -10.01 12.05
CA VAL A 148 -26.05 -8.83 12.34
C VAL A 148 -26.83 -7.56 12.06
N THR A 149 -26.58 -6.51 12.82
CA THR A 149 -26.98 -5.13 12.52
C THR A 149 -25.71 -4.29 12.40
N ILE A 150 -25.59 -3.58 11.28
CA ILE A 150 -24.42 -2.74 10.96
C ILE A 150 -24.91 -1.33 10.67
N HIS A 151 -24.27 -0.33 11.31
CA HIS A 151 -24.38 1.08 10.96
C HIS A 151 -23.00 1.56 10.55
N ASP A 152 -22.88 2.07 9.34
CA ASP A 152 -21.56 2.33 8.76
C ASP A 152 -21.50 3.58 7.88
N HIS A 153 -20.35 4.19 7.83
CA HIS A 153 -20.00 5.32 6.98
C HIS A 153 -18.49 5.45 6.87
N PRO A 154 -17.96 6.07 5.81
CA PRO A 154 -16.51 6.28 5.68
C PRO A 154 -16.00 7.34 6.67
N ARG A 155 -14.77 7.16 7.14
CA ARG A 155 -14.02 8.16 7.90
C ARG A 155 -13.56 9.33 7.03
N PHE A 156 -13.11 9.02 5.80
CA PHE A 156 -12.62 10.01 4.84
C PHE A 156 -13.42 9.96 3.53
N PRO A 157 -13.73 11.12 2.95
CA PRO A 157 -14.49 11.20 1.70
C PRO A 157 -13.67 10.83 0.45
N TRP A 158 -12.35 10.90 0.48
CA TRP A 158 -11.48 10.52 -0.64
C TRP A 158 -10.72 9.24 -0.30
N ARG A 159 -10.96 8.18 -1.06
CA ARG A 159 -10.35 6.87 -0.88
C ARG A 159 -10.01 6.33 -2.26
N GLY A 160 -8.77 6.62 -2.71
CA GLY A 160 -8.34 6.40 -4.08
C GLY A 160 -7.33 5.30 -4.28
N VAL A 161 -7.22 4.88 -5.55
CA VAL A 161 -6.13 4.06 -6.07
C VAL A 161 -5.63 4.71 -7.36
N LEU A 162 -4.36 5.10 -7.37
CA LEU A 162 -3.64 5.49 -8.58
C LEU A 162 -3.12 4.24 -9.28
N ILE A 163 -3.32 4.17 -10.60
CA ILE A 163 -2.69 3.17 -11.47
C ILE A 163 -1.92 3.89 -12.57
N ASP A 164 -0.62 3.67 -12.60
CA ASP A 164 0.26 4.12 -13.65
C ASP A 164 0.10 3.25 -14.90
N THR A 165 -0.33 3.86 -15.99
CA THR A 165 -0.47 3.20 -17.30
C THR A 165 0.54 3.70 -18.33
N ALA A 166 1.37 4.66 -17.93
CA ALA A 166 2.37 5.27 -18.81
C ALA A 166 3.67 4.46 -18.86
N ARG A 167 4.19 4.02 -17.68
CA ARG A 167 5.41 3.19 -17.63
C ARG A 167 5.17 1.82 -18.26
N HIS A 168 4.12 1.10 -17.87
CA HIS A 168 3.64 -0.07 -18.56
C HIS A 168 2.14 0.07 -18.89
N PHE A 169 1.79 -0.17 -20.12
CA PHE A 169 0.41 -0.05 -20.58
C PHE A 169 -0.49 -1.14 -19.94
N MET A 170 -1.66 -0.74 -19.46
CA MET A 170 -2.66 -1.64 -18.89
C MET A 170 -3.86 -1.74 -19.84
N PRO A 171 -4.19 -2.93 -20.38
CA PRO A 171 -5.39 -3.12 -21.20
C PRO A 171 -6.68 -2.71 -20.49
N VAL A 172 -7.68 -2.29 -21.24
CA VAL A 172 -8.99 -1.85 -20.73
C VAL A 172 -9.61 -2.87 -19.77
N GLU A 173 -9.56 -4.16 -20.11
CA GLU A 173 -10.12 -5.22 -19.25
C GLU A 173 -9.33 -5.40 -17.94
N THR A 174 -8.04 -5.10 -17.93
CA THR A 174 -7.26 -5.04 -16.70
C THR A 174 -7.74 -3.89 -15.82
N LEU A 175 -7.96 -2.69 -16.37
CA LEU A 175 -8.46 -1.54 -15.62
C LEU A 175 -9.87 -1.79 -15.07
N LYS A 176 -10.77 -2.36 -15.85
CA LYS A 176 -12.12 -2.74 -15.38
C LYS A 176 -12.05 -3.67 -14.17
N ARG A 177 -11.19 -4.68 -14.21
CA ARG A 177 -11.00 -5.61 -13.09
C ARG A 177 -10.47 -4.89 -11.84
N GLN A 178 -9.54 -3.94 -12.01
CA GLN A 178 -9.07 -3.14 -10.87
C GLN A 178 -10.17 -2.23 -10.32
N ILE A 179 -11.00 -1.65 -11.17
CA ILE A 179 -12.16 -0.84 -10.75
C ILE A 179 -13.15 -1.69 -9.95
N ASP A 180 -13.40 -2.95 -10.34
CA ASP A 180 -14.21 -3.89 -9.56
C ASP A 180 -13.62 -4.13 -8.16
N GLY A 181 -12.31 -4.30 -8.07
CA GLY A 181 -11.60 -4.41 -6.79
C GLY A 181 -11.69 -3.14 -5.95
N ILE A 182 -11.49 -1.96 -6.55
CA ILE A 182 -11.62 -0.65 -5.91
C ILE A 182 -13.02 -0.49 -5.29
N ALA A 183 -14.06 -0.79 -6.05
CA ALA A 183 -15.45 -0.74 -5.58
C ALA A 183 -15.69 -1.74 -4.45
N ALA A 184 -15.20 -2.98 -4.58
CA ALA A 184 -15.33 -4.04 -3.58
C ALA A 184 -14.63 -3.71 -2.26
N ALA A 185 -13.54 -2.95 -2.30
CA ALA A 185 -12.85 -2.41 -1.13
C ALA A 185 -13.53 -1.14 -0.55
N ARG A 186 -14.69 -0.72 -1.08
CA ARG A 186 -15.40 0.51 -0.69
C ARG A 186 -14.58 1.79 -0.90
N MET A 187 -13.61 1.75 -1.82
CA MET A 187 -12.92 2.95 -2.31
C MET A 187 -13.74 3.60 -3.41
N ASN A 188 -13.51 4.91 -3.66
CA ASN A 188 -14.39 5.71 -4.52
C ASN A 188 -13.66 6.55 -5.59
N VAL A 189 -12.35 6.41 -5.71
CA VAL A 189 -11.55 7.14 -6.71
C VAL A 189 -10.63 6.17 -7.43
N PHE A 190 -10.67 6.18 -8.75
CA PHE A 190 -9.65 5.65 -9.64
C PHE A 190 -8.86 6.83 -10.22
N HIS A 191 -7.63 7.02 -9.76
CA HIS A 191 -6.71 8.00 -10.29
C HIS A 191 -5.95 7.37 -11.46
N TRP A 192 -6.12 7.91 -12.65
CA TRP A 192 -5.59 7.34 -13.89
C TRP A 192 -4.40 8.16 -14.39
N HIS A 193 -3.19 7.67 -14.13
CA HIS A 193 -1.96 8.29 -14.60
C HIS A 193 -1.75 7.94 -16.08
N LEU A 194 -2.07 8.89 -16.96
CA LEU A 194 -2.20 8.68 -18.41
C LEU A 194 -0.96 9.07 -19.20
N THR A 195 -0.08 9.91 -18.64
CA THR A 195 1.11 10.41 -19.36
C THR A 195 2.32 10.48 -18.46
N ASP A 196 3.48 10.12 -19.02
CA ASP A 196 4.77 10.18 -18.37
C ASP A 196 5.89 10.13 -19.43
N ASP A 197 7.14 10.10 -19.01
CA ASP A 197 8.32 10.07 -19.89
C ASP A 197 8.31 8.90 -20.88
N GLN A 198 7.77 7.74 -20.50
CA GLN A 198 7.82 6.50 -21.29
C GLN A 198 6.57 6.29 -22.13
N GLY A 199 5.54 7.10 -21.99
CA GLY A 199 4.35 6.91 -22.80
C GLY A 199 3.27 7.96 -22.62
N TRP A 200 2.67 8.31 -23.74
CA TRP A 200 1.48 9.13 -23.84
C TRP A 200 0.27 8.24 -24.13
N ARG A 201 -0.62 8.04 -23.16
CA ARG A 201 -1.74 7.07 -23.28
C ARG A 201 -3.08 7.70 -23.62
N PHE A 202 -3.18 9.01 -23.59
CA PHE A 202 -4.39 9.76 -23.92
C PHE A 202 -4.46 10.07 -25.43
N ALA A 203 -5.49 9.58 -26.13
CA ALA A 203 -5.69 9.89 -27.55
C ALA A 203 -6.33 11.28 -27.71
N SER A 204 -5.57 12.24 -28.20
CA SER A 204 -6.07 13.56 -28.60
C SER A 204 -6.60 13.52 -30.03
N SER A 205 -7.76 14.11 -30.26
CA SER A 205 -8.30 14.30 -31.61
C SER A 205 -7.69 15.51 -32.33
N HIS A 206 -7.27 16.54 -31.58
CA HIS A 206 -6.64 17.74 -32.11
C HIS A 206 -5.14 17.53 -32.37
N TYR A 207 -4.46 16.75 -31.53
CA TYR A 207 -3.03 16.50 -31.64
C TYR A 207 -2.72 14.99 -31.78
N PRO A 208 -3.13 14.35 -32.91
CA PRO A 208 -2.97 12.91 -33.06
C PRO A 208 -1.52 12.45 -33.05
N GLN A 209 -0.54 13.32 -33.31
CA GLN A 209 0.88 13.02 -33.21
C GLN A 209 1.30 12.59 -31.79
N LEU A 210 0.56 13.00 -30.75
CA LEU A 210 0.83 12.60 -29.37
C LEU A 210 0.78 11.08 -29.23
N GLN A 211 -0.35 10.45 -29.54
CA GLN A 211 -0.45 8.99 -29.46
C GLN A 211 0.24 8.28 -30.61
N GLN A 212 0.38 8.89 -31.78
CA GLN A 212 1.05 8.26 -32.92
C GLN A 212 2.56 8.13 -32.76
N LYS A 213 3.22 9.11 -32.12
CA LYS A 213 4.67 9.16 -31.98
C LYS A 213 5.16 8.77 -30.59
N ALA A 214 4.31 8.94 -29.54
CA ALA A 214 4.74 8.86 -28.17
C ALA A 214 4.02 7.79 -27.34
N SER A 215 3.42 6.78 -27.99
CA SER A 215 2.71 5.70 -27.26
C SER A 215 3.20 4.30 -27.59
N ASP A 216 4.07 4.13 -28.59
CA ASP A 216 4.41 2.82 -29.17
C ASP A 216 3.16 2.02 -29.60
N GLY A 217 2.09 2.70 -30.00
CA GLY A 217 0.82 2.10 -30.36
C GLY A 217 -0.07 1.68 -29.16
N ASN A 218 0.38 1.91 -27.94
CA ASN A 218 -0.33 1.58 -26.71
C ASN A 218 -0.97 2.83 -26.09
N TYR A 219 -2.22 3.08 -26.41
CA TYR A 219 -2.99 4.23 -25.91
C TYR A 219 -4.47 3.90 -25.82
N TYR A 220 -5.21 4.71 -25.09
CA TYR A 220 -6.67 4.60 -24.99
C TYR A 220 -7.34 5.59 -25.94
N SER A 221 -8.23 5.07 -26.79
CA SER A 221 -9.10 5.94 -27.57
C SER A 221 -10.07 6.70 -26.67
N GLN A 222 -10.58 7.83 -27.12
CA GLN A 222 -11.58 8.59 -26.37
C GLN A 222 -12.82 7.75 -26.05
N GLN A 223 -13.20 6.82 -26.95
CA GLN A 223 -14.30 5.88 -26.69
C GLN A 223 -13.97 4.93 -25.52
N GLN A 224 -12.79 4.35 -25.49
CA GLN A 224 -12.37 3.47 -24.39
C GLN A 224 -12.29 4.22 -23.06
N MET A 225 -11.83 5.47 -23.06
CA MET A 225 -11.82 6.29 -21.85
C MET A 225 -13.24 6.58 -21.34
N ARG A 226 -14.20 6.93 -22.23
CA ARG A 226 -15.61 7.08 -21.85
C ARG A 226 -16.21 5.76 -21.33
N GLU A 227 -15.84 4.64 -21.91
CA GLU A 227 -16.25 3.32 -21.43
C GLU A 227 -15.77 3.05 -19.99
N ILE A 228 -14.49 3.32 -19.71
CA ILE A 228 -13.92 3.18 -18.36
C ILE A 228 -14.61 4.13 -17.37
N VAL A 229 -14.82 5.39 -17.74
CA VAL A 229 -15.53 6.37 -16.91
C VAL A 229 -16.93 5.87 -16.56
N LYS A 230 -17.69 5.41 -17.56
CA LYS A 230 -19.03 4.86 -17.31
C LYS A 230 -18.97 3.61 -16.42
N TYR A 231 -18.04 2.71 -16.70
CA TYR A 231 -17.87 1.45 -15.95
C TYR A 231 -17.60 1.72 -14.47
N ALA A 232 -16.72 2.69 -14.18
CA ALA A 232 -16.39 3.14 -12.83
C ALA A 232 -17.60 3.81 -12.14
N THR A 233 -18.26 4.74 -12.84
CA THR A 233 -19.44 5.47 -12.32
C THR A 233 -20.56 4.51 -11.94
N ASP A 234 -20.83 3.49 -12.76
CA ASP A 234 -21.85 2.47 -12.46
C ASP A 234 -21.55 1.67 -11.17
N ARG A 235 -20.32 1.76 -10.64
CA ARG A 235 -19.83 1.11 -9.42
C ARG A 235 -19.58 2.08 -8.26
N GLY A 236 -19.99 3.35 -8.42
CA GLY A 236 -19.74 4.39 -7.43
C GLY A 236 -18.25 4.73 -7.27
N VAL A 237 -17.49 4.63 -8.35
CA VAL A 237 -16.10 5.04 -8.44
C VAL A 237 -15.98 6.17 -9.48
N ARG A 238 -15.38 7.28 -9.11
CA ARG A 238 -15.09 8.38 -10.03
C ARG A 238 -13.67 8.25 -10.58
N VAL A 239 -13.44 8.75 -11.78
CA VAL A 239 -12.15 8.69 -12.46
C VAL A 239 -11.52 10.06 -12.49
N VAL A 240 -10.39 10.23 -11.80
CA VAL A 240 -9.57 11.44 -11.82
C VAL A 240 -8.42 11.21 -12.79
N PRO A 241 -8.42 11.87 -13.97
CA PRO A 241 -7.34 11.73 -14.93
C PRO A 241 -6.14 12.58 -14.55
N GLU A 242 -4.93 12.11 -14.90
CA GLU A 242 -3.71 12.88 -14.76
C GLU A 242 -3.01 13.09 -16.12
N LEU A 243 -2.66 14.36 -16.37
CA LEU A 243 -1.68 14.77 -17.37
C LEU A 243 -0.50 15.39 -16.64
N ASP A 244 0.59 14.70 -16.57
CA ASP A 244 1.77 15.16 -15.84
C ASP A 244 2.49 16.29 -16.59
N MET A 245 2.74 17.39 -15.89
CA MET A 245 3.36 18.60 -16.41
C MET A 245 3.89 19.51 -15.28
N PRO A 246 4.93 20.33 -15.47
CA PRO A 246 5.70 20.54 -16.69
C PRO A 246 6.84 19.54 -16.86
N GLY A 247 7.13 18.71 -15.84
CA GLY A 247 8.08 17.61 -15.90
C GLY A 247 7.47 16.35 -16.52
N HIS A 248 8.18 15.23 -16.42
CA HIS A 248 7.75 13.94 -17.00
C HIS A 248 7.29 14.05 -18.45
N ALA A 249 8.01 14.89 -19.22
CA ALA A 249 7.58 15.38 -20.53
C ALA A 249 8.32 14.73 -21.71
N SER A 250 9.12 13.67 -21.51
CA SER A 250 9.92 13.08 -22.59
C SER A 250 9.06 12.52 -23.72
N ALA A 251 7.94 11.87 -23.43
CA ALA A 251 7.00 11.41 -24.44
C ALA A 251 6.39 12.58 -25.23
N LEU A 252 6.00 13.65 -24.53
CA LEU A 252 5.51 14.86 -25.18
C LEU A 252 6.59 15.51 -26.05
N ALA A 253 7.86 15.54 -25.59
CA ALA A 253 8.98 16.07 -26.32
C ALA A 253 9.19 15.37 -27.67
N VAL A 254 8.96 14.07 -27.75
CA VAL A 254 9.04 13.30 -29.02
C VAL A 254 7.93 13.71 -29.98
N ALA A 255 6.74 13.95 -29.49
CA ALA A 255 5.58 14.28 -30.32
C ALA A 255 5.53 15.75 -30.73
N MET A 256 5.90 16.66 -29.83
CA MET A 256 5.78 18.11 -29.94
C MET A 256 7.03 18.82 -29.37
N PRO A 257 8.20 18.66 -30.01
CA PRO A 257 9.46 19.19 -29.49
C PRO A 257 9.51 20.72 -29.39
N GLU A 258 8.64 21.42 -30.11
CA GLU A 258 8.50 22.88 -30.06
C GLU A 258 7.94 23.41 -28.72
N LEU A 259 7.40 22.56 -27.88
CA LEU A 259 6.88 22.93 -26.55
C LEU A 259 7.94 22.81 -25.44
N ILE A 260 9.11 22.25 -25.74
CA ILE A 260 10.13 21.89 -24.76
C ILE A 260 11.16 23.01 -24.60
N SER A 261 11.64 23.20 -23.38
CA SER A 261 12.57 24.24 -22.96
C SER A 261 13.97 24.17 -23.58
N ALA A 262 14.31 23.06 -24.20
CA ALA A 262 15.59 22.85 -24.88
C ALA A 262 15.39 22.23 -26.28
N PRO A 263 16.33 22.47 -27.22
CA PRO A 263 16.24 21.90 -28.56
C PRO A 263 16.44 20.37 -28.55
N GLY A 264 15.66 19.67 -29.40
CA GLY A 264 15.83 18.25 -29.67
C GLY A 264 17.07 17.93 -30.50
N PRO A 265 17.16 16.73 -31.06
CA PRO A 265 16.08 15.76 -31.21
C PRO A 265 15.80 14.95 -29.94
N TRP A 266 14.54 14.59 -29.72
CA TRP A 266 14.10 13.76 -28.60
C TRP A 266 13.77 12.34 -29.07
N GLN A 267 13.98 11.37 -28.17
CA GLN A 267 13.63 9.96 -28.35
C GLN A 267 12.75 9.52 -27.20
N MET A 268 11.95 8.48 -27.42
CA MET A 268 11.16 7.87 -26.36
C MET A 268 12.07 7.42 -25.22
N GLU A 269 11.76 7.84 -24.02
CA GLU A 269 12.48 7.40 -22.83
C GLU A 269 12.19 5.92 -22.56
N ARG A 270 13.23 5.18 -22.22
CA ARG A 270 13.11 3.76 -21.87
C ARG A 270 13.61 3.45 -20.46
N GLY A 271 14.39 4.35 -19.88
CA GLY A 271 14.84 4.23 -18.49
C GLY A 271 13.76 4.63 -17.50
N TRP A 272 14.02 4.33 -16.24
CA TRP A 272 13.21 4.75 -15.11
C TRP A 272 13.94 5.84 -14.31
N GLY A 273 13.23 6.87 -13.90
CA GLY A 273 13.78 7.98 -13.13
C GLY A 273 13.20 9.33 -13.52
N VAL A 274 13.90 10.39 -13.13
CA VAL A 274 13.59 11.79 -13.46
C VAL A 274 14.44 12.22 -14.65
N PHE A 275 13.80 12.80 -15.66
CA PHE A 275 14.45 13.18 -16.91
C PHE A 275 14.34 14.69 -17.16
N LYS A 276 15.22 15.21 -18.05
CA LYS A 276 15.38 16.63 -18.25
C LYS A 276 14.31 17.34 -19.08
N PRO A 277 13.62 16.69 -20.06
CA PRO A 277 12.66 17.41 -20.88
C PRO A 277 11.57 18.08 -20.04
N LEU A 278 11.47 19.41 -20.14
CA LEU A 278 10.47 20.23 -19.48
C LEU A 278 9.72 21.08 -20.48
N LEU A 279 8.43 21.31 -20.24
CA LEU A 279 7.67 22.33 -20.95
C LEU A 279 8.30 23.71 -20.73
N ASP A 280 8.24 24.56 -21.77
CA ASP A 280 8.73 25.94 -21.73
C ASP A 280 7.67 26.90 -21.21
N PRO A 281 7.75 27.37 -19.95
CA PRO A 281 6.75 28.28 -19.39
C PRO A 281 6.68 29.66 -20.04
N SER A 282 7.68 30.04 -20.83
CA SER A 282 7.73 31.31 -21.57
C SER A 282 7.05 31.24 -22.94
N ASN A 283 6.72 30.01 -23.41
CA ASN A 283 6.13 29.77 -24.71
C ASN A 283 4.60 29.72 -24.62
N GLU A 284 3.93 30.72 -25.23
CA GLU A 284 2.46 30.79 -25.23
C GLU A 284 1.79 29.61 -25.93
N GLN A 285 2.44 28.94 -26.87
CA GLN A 285 1.91 27.76 -27.55
C GLN A 285 1.70 26.59 -26.56
N VAL A 286 2.53 26.48 -25.51
CA VAL A 286 2.37 25.48 -24.45
C VAL A 286 0.98 25.58 -23.84
N TYR A 287 0.56 26.78 -23.47
CA TYR A 287 -0.75 27.00 -22.84
C TYR A 287 -1.92 26.79 -23.80
N GLN A 288 -1.74 27.09 -25.10
CA GLN A 288 -2.76 26.80 -26.12
C GLN A 288 -2.97 25.30 -26.30
N VAL A 289 -1.88 24.52 -26.29
CA VAL A 289 -1.95 23.06 -26.36
C VAL A 289 -2.58 22.48 -25.10
N ILE A 290 -2.20 22.96 -23.90
CA ILE A 290 -2.78 22.53 -22.63
C ILE A 290 -4.27 22.84 -22.59
N ASP A 291 -4.69 24.03 -23.01
CA ASP A 291 -6.10 24.43 -23.05
C ASP A 291 -6.93 23.48 -23.93
N THR A 292 -6.41 23.13 -25.10
CA THR A 292 -7.06 22.17 -26.00
C THR A 292 -7.16 20.76 -25.36
N LEU A 293 -6.06 20.27 -24.77
CA LEU A 293 -6.04 18.95 -24.13
C LEU A 293 -6.96 18.88 -22.92
N VAL A 294 -6.98 19.92 -22.08
CA VAL A 294 -7.89 20.05 -20.94
C VAL A 294 -9.34 20.06 -21.42
N GLY A 295 -9.64 20.77 -22.51
CA GLY A 295 -10.97 20.77 -23.12
C GLY A 295 -11.41 19.37 -23.58
N GLU A 296 -10.53 18.62 -24.23
CA GLU A 296 -10.82 17.22 -24.62
C GLU A 296 -11.02 16.32 -23.40
N MET A 297 -10.19 16.47 -22.37
CA MET A 297 -10.32 15.70 -21.14
C MET A 297 -11.61 16.03 -20.39
N ALA A 298 -11.96 17.32 -20.28
CA ALA A 298 -13.19 17.75 -19.64
C ALA A 298 -14.45 17.19 -20.33
N ALA A 299 -14.39 16.95 -21.63
CA ALA A 299 -15.49 16.31 -22.39
C ALA A 299 -15.59 14.78 -22.17
N ILE A 300 -14.57 14.16 -21.62
CA ILE A 300 -14.51 12.71 -21.38
C ILE A 300 -14.71 12.38 -19.91
N PHE A 301 -14.03 13.12 -19.02
CA PHE A 301 -14.00 12.91 -17.59
C PHE A 301 -14.91 13.92 -16.88
N PRO A 302 -16.03 13.48 -16.31
CA PRO A 302 -16.97 14.38 -15.64
C PRO A 302 -16.52 14.82 -14.23
N ASP A 303 -15.44 14.23 -13.69
CA ASP A 303 -14.93 14.59 -12.38
C ASP A 303 -14.53 16.08 -12.32
N PRO A 304 -14.85 16.79 -11.24
CA PRO A 304 -14.46 18.19 -11.11
C PRO A 304 -12.96 18.40 -10.95
N TRP A 305 -12.18 17.38 -10.60
CA TRP A 305 -10.74 17.47 -10.45
C TRP A 305 -9.99 16.88 -11.65
N LEU A 306 -8.93 17.57 -12.06
CA LEU A 306 -7.94 17.09 -13.01
C LEU A 306 -6.55 17.20 -12.37
N HIS A 307 -5.83 16.10 -12.36
CA HIS A 307 -4.49 16.05 -11.80
C HIS A 307 -3.46 16.47 -12.85
N ILE A 308 -2.56 17.40 -12.49
CA ILE A 308 -1.54 17.94 -13.38
C ILE A 308 -0.14 17.39 -13.13
N GLY A 309 0.03 16.44 -12.20
CA GLY A 309 1.34 16.00 -11.75
C GLY A 309 2.05 17.09 -10.97
N GLY A 310 3.10 17.66 -11.56
CA GLY A 310 3.86 18.80 -11.02
C GLY A 310 5.04 18.40 -10.17
N ASP A 311 5.30 17.11 -10.05
CA ASP A 311 6.40 16.52 -9.28
C ASP A 311 7.72 16.50 -10.05
N GLU A 312 8.80 16.35 -9.30
CA GLU A 312 10.14 16.01 -9.76
C GLU A 312 10.69 16.87 -10.91
N VAL A 313 10.34 18.15 -10.95
CA VAL A 313 10.80 19.08 -11.99
C VAL A 313 12.31 19.30 -11.87
N ASP A 314 13.10 18.80 -12.85
CA ASP A 314 14.54 19.09 -12.98
C ASP A 314 14.74 20.43 -13.69
N PRO A 315 15.16 21.51 -13.01
CA PRO A 315 15.20 22.85 -13.59
C PRO A 315 16.38 23.08 -14.53
N THR A 316 17.18 22.08 -14.86
CA THR A 316 18.42 22.23 -15.65
C THR A 316 18.15 22.97 -16.96
N GLN A 317 17.14 22.56 -17.73
CA GLN A 317 16.81 23.20 -19.01
C GLN A 317 16.34 24.65 -18.85
N TRP A 318 15.59 24.95 -17.81
CA TRP A 318 15.18 26.31 -17.51
C TRP A 318 16.36 27.21 -17.12
N ASN A 319 17.26 26.67 -16.30
CA ASN A 319 18.45 27.39 -15.85
C ASN A 319 19.44 27.66 -16.99
N ASP A 320 19.57 26.73 -17.94
CA ASP A 320 20.50 26.80 -19.06
C ASP A 320 19.95 27.63 -20.23
N SER A 321 18.66 27.94 -20.29
CA SER A 321 18.03 28.70 -21.38
C SER A 321 18.14 30.20 -21.19
N PRO A 322 18.91 30.95 -22.02
CA PRO A 322 19.00 32.40 -21.92
C PRO A 322 17.61 33.09 -22.07
N THR A 323 16.76 32.53 -22.94
CA THR A 323 15.39 33.06 -23.18
C THR A 323 14.53 32.95 -21.93
N ILE A 324 14.53 31.76 -21.31
CA ILE A 324 13.75 31.54 -20.06
C ILE A 324 14.33 32.38 -18.94
N GLN A 325 15.66 32.48 -18.82
CA GLN A 325 16.29 33.33 -17.81
C GLN A 325 15.96 34.83 -18.02
N GLN A 326 15.83 35.29 -19.26
CA GLN A 326 15.38 36.66 -19.53
C GLN A 326 13.89 36.83 -19.17
N PHE A 327 13.05 35.86 -19.55
CA PHE A 327 11.64 35.82 -19.18
C PHE A 327 11.44 35.89 -17.64
N MET A 328 12.22 35.14 -16.88
CA MET A 328 12.18 35.17 -15.42
C MET A 328 12.52 36.55 -14.86
N ARG A 329 13.54 37.21 -15.41
CA ARG A 329 13.89 38.60 -15.01
C ARG A 329 12.75 39.57 -15.30
N ASP A 330 12.17 39.47 -16.50
CA ASP A 330 11.10 40.37 -16.95
C ASP A 330 9.81 40.21 -16.13
N HIS A 331 9.60 39.04 -15.53
CA HIS A 331 8.45 38.70 -14.68
C HIS A 331 8.78 38.67 -13.18
N GLU A 332 9.98 39.09 -12.77
CA GLU A 332 10.43 39.13 -11.38
C GLU A 332 10.40 37.76 -10.66
N LEU A 333 10.56 36.66 -11.44
CA LEU A 333 10.60 35.29 -10.92
C LEU A 333 12.00 34.95 -10.43
N LYS A 334 12.15 34.73 -9.14
CA LYS A 334 13.44 34.65 -8.44
C LYS A 334 14.18 33.31 -8.68
N ASP A 335 13.47 32.22 -8.88
CA ASP A 335 14.01 30.87 -8.99
C ASP A 335 13.08 29.94 -9.79
N ALA A 336 13.52 28.72 -10.04
CA ALA A 336 12.75 27.72 -10.80
C ALA A 336 11.42 27.36 -10.14
N HIS A 337 11.33 27.40 -8.78
CA HIS A 337 10.09 27.16 -8.08
C HIS A 337 9.05 28.29 -8.34
N ALA A 338 9.51 29.54 -8.38
CA ALA A 338 8.66 30.67 -8.79
C ALA A 338 8.23 30.56 -10.25
N LEU A 339 9.11 30.07 -11.16
CA LEU A 339 8.76 29.82 -12.56
C LEU A 339 7.72 28.70 -12.68
N GLN A 340 7.87 27.61 -11.91
CA GLN A 340 6.85 26.55 -11.84
C GLN A 340 5.53 27.07 -11.30
N ALA A 341 5.55 27.91 -10.28
CA ALA A 341 4.33 28.55 -9.75
C ALA A 341 3.64 29.43 -10.81
N TYR A 342 4.42 30.18 -11.59
CA TYR A 342 3.88 30.94 -12.75
C TYR A 342 3.21 30.01 -13.76
N PHE A 343 3.85 28.91 -14.12
CA PHE A 343 3.27 27.89 -14.99
C PHE A 343 1.96 27.33 -14.43
N ASN A 344 1.97 26.92 -13.18
CA ASN A 344 0.81 26.34 -12.50
C ASN A 344 -0.35 27.34 -12.39
N GLN A 345 -0.09 28.64 -12.18
CA GLN A 345 -1.12 29.68 -12.21
C GLN A 345 -1.81 29.79 -13.58
N ARG A 346 -1.02 29.66 -14.66
CA ARG A 346 -1.55 29.67 -16.03
C ARG A 346 -2.42 28.43 -16.30
N VAL A 347 -1.95 27.27 -15.88
CA VAL A 347 -2.69 26.00 -16.00
C VAL A 347 -3.96 26.01 -15.14
N GLU A 348 -3.90 26.55 -13.93
CA GLU A 348 -5.07 26.66 -13.04
C GLU A 348 -6.19 27.49 -13.67
N LYS A 349 -5.86 28.62 -14.29
CA LYS A 349 -6.83 29.46 -15.04
C LYS A 349 -7.45 28.72 -16.24
N ILE A 350 -6.66 27.87 -16.92
CA ILE A 350 -7.17 27.02 -18.00
C ILE A 350 -8.16 26.00 -17.43
N LEU A 351 -7.80 25.33 -16.34
CA LEU A 351 -8.69 24.38 -15.69
C LEU A 351 -10.00 25.03 -15.23
N GLU A 352 -9.92 26.20 -14.60
CA GLU A 352 -11.09 26.99 -14.17
C GLU A 352 -11.99 27.34 -15.37
N ALA A 353 -11.41 27.75 -16.51
CA ALA A 353 -12.17 28.04 -17.72
C ALA A 353 -12.94 26.82 -18.26
N HIS A 354 -12.44 25.61 -18.03
CA HIS A 354 -13.09 24.34 -18.34
C HIS A 354 -13.89 23.75 -17.17
N HIS A 355 -14.15 24.53 -16.12
CA HIS A 355 -14.86 24.09 -14.91
C HIS A 355 -14.21 22.90 -14.22
N ARG A 356 -12.89 22.90 -14.14
CA ARG A 356 -12.09 21.90 -13.44
C ARG A 356 -11.27 22.55 -12.33
N GLN A 357 -10.98 21.78 -11.29
CA GLN A 357 -10.13 22.16 -10.17
C GLN A 357 -8.80 21.42 -10.29
N MET A 358 -7.72 22.11 -9.95
CA MET A 358 -6.39 21.55 -9.99
C MET A 358 -6.16 20.58 -8.83
N VAL A 359 -5.59 19.41 -9.14
CA VAL A 359 -4.89 18.54 -8.19
C VAL A 359 -3.44 18.41 -8.65
N GLY A 360 -2.50 18.29 -7.74
CA GLY A 360 -1.13 17.96 -8.07
C GLY A 360 -0.34 17.49 -6.85
N TRP A 361 0.87 17.02 -7.10
CA TRP A 361 1.76 16.55 -6.05
C TRP A 361 2.24 17.70 -5.16
N ASP A 362 2.91 17.40 -4.03
CA ASP A 362 3.36 18.40 -3.04
C ASP A 362 4.03 19.63 -3.66
N GLU A 363 4.76 19.45 -4.74
CA GLU A 363 5.59 20.46 -5.39
C GLU A 363 4.79 21.59 -6.03
N ILE A 364 3.50 21.40 -6.30
CA ILE A 364 2.66 22.50 -6.81
C ILE A 364 2.31 23.54 -5.76
N ALA A 365 2.52 23.24 -4.48
CA ALA A 365 2.16 24.14 -3.40
C ALA A 365 3.01 25.42 -3.43
N HIS A 366 2.38 26.56 -3.62
CA HIS A 366 3.03 27.87 -3.63
C HIS A 366 2.08 28.97 -3.11
N PRO A 367 2.57 29.98 -2.35
CA PRO A 367 1.72 31.04 -1.81
C PRO A 367 0.87 31.79 -2.84
N ASP A 368 1.34 31.87 -4.07
CA ASP A 368 0.67 32.56 -5.18
C ASP A 368 -0.45 31.74 -5.83
N LEU A 369 -0.60 30.47 -5.48
CA LEU A 369 -1.70 29.63 -5.96
C LEU A 369 -2.91 29.71 -5.03
N PRO A 370 -4.14 29.59 -5.59
CA PRO A 370 -5.35 29.64 -4.77
C PRO A 370 -5.43 28.45 -3.81
N ARG A 371 -6.04 28.64 -2.64
CA ARG A 371 -6.27 27.58 -1.65
C ARG A 371 -7.35 26.57 -2.07
N SER A 372 -7.99 26.78 -3.22
CA SER A 372 -8.94 25.84 -3.82
C SER A 372 -8.29 24.62 -4.46
N ILE A 373 -6.98 24.67 -4.78
CA ILE A 373 -6.26 23.51 -5.32
C ILE A 373 -6.16 22.39 -4.28
N LEU A 374 -6.08 21.16 -4.75
CA LEU A 374 -5.91 19.98 -3.91
C LEU A 374 -4.48 19.46 -4.01
N ILE A 375 -3.85 19.20 -2.86
CA ILE A 375 -2.48 18.67 -2.83
C ILE A 375 -2.52 17.18 -2.54
N GLN A 376 -1.87 16.38 -3.40
CA GLN A 376 -1.59 14.97 -3.14
C GLN A 376 -0.18 14.83 -2.60
N SER A 377 -0.04 14.35 -1.36
CA SER A 377 1.26 14.30 -0.69
C SER A 377 1.90 12.93 -0.77
N TRP A 378 3.08 12.89 -1.38
CA TRP A 378 3.98 11.73 -1.39
C TRP A 378 5.23 11.96 -0.52
N GLN A 379 5.51 13.20 -0.15
CA GLN A 379 6.70 13.56 0.64
C GLN A 379 6.56 13.24 2.12
N GLY A 380 5.36 13.13 2.65
CA GLY A 380 5.11 12.70 4.02
C GLY A 380 3.88 13.33 4.67
N GLN A 381 3.39 12.66 5.72
CA GLN A 381 2.30 13.17 6.54
C GLN A 381 2.59 14.55 7.14
N ASP A 382 3.84 14.82 7.50
CA ASP A 382 4.32 16.11 8.01
C ASP A 382 4.22 17.21 6.94
N ALA A 383 4.59 16.93 5.70
CA ALA A 383 4.43 17.87 4.58
C ALA A 383 2.95 18.19 4.35
N LEU A 384 2.10 17.17 4.25
CA LEU A 384 0.66 17.35 4.11
C LEU A 384 0.05 18.15 5.27
N SER A 385 0.45 17.84 6.51
CA SER A 385 -0.06 18.52 7.70
C SER A 385 0.33 19.99 7.74
N ALA A 386 1.54 20.34 7.29
CA ALA A 386 2.00 21.72 7.18
C ALA A 386 1.16 22.51 6.16
N LEU A 387 0.90 21.92 4.99
CA LEU A 387 0.06 22.52 3.95
C LEU A 387 -1.40 22.64 4.39
N ALA A 388 -1.93 21.64 5.08
CA ALA A 388 -3.29 21.69 5.63
C ALA A 388 -3.46 22.80 6.70
N LYS A 389 -2.41 23.09 7.47
CA LYS A 389 -2.39 24.23 8.41
C LYS A 389 -2.44 25.58 7.68
N GLU A 390 -1.91 25.64 6.47
CA GLU A 390 -2.01 26.81 5.58
C GLU A 390 -3.32 26.88 4.77
N ASN A 391 -4.31 26.04 5.11
CA ASN A 391 -5.62 25.93 4.48
C ASN A 391 -5.61 25.34 3.06
N TYR A 392 -4.59 24.61 2.66
CA TYR A 392 -4.71 23.71 1.51
C TYR A 392 -5.49 22.46 1.90
N ARG A 393 -6.38 22.00 1.02
CA ARG A 393 -6.95 20.66 1.15
C ARG A 393 -6.00 19.65 0.57
N GLY A 394 -5.97 18.44 1.13
CA GLY A 394 -5.06 17.43 0.64
C GLY A 394 -5.44 15.99 0.93
N ILE A 395 -4.73 15.10 0.24
CA ILE A 395 -4.81 13.64 0.38
C ILE A 395 -3.41 13.07 0.57
N LEU A 396 -3.31 11.96 1.30
CA LEU A 396 -2.04 11.30 1.61
C LEU A 396 -1.82 10.09 0.71
N SER A 397 -0.66 10.01 0.04
CA SER A 397 -0.19 8.81 -0.66
C SER A 397 1.04 8.18 -0.02
N THR A 398 1.85 8.96 0.70
CA THR A 398 3.01 8.44 1.43
C THR A 398 2.61 7.29 2.36
N GLY A 399 3.33 6.18 2.30
CA GLY A 399 3.05 5.00 3.10
C GLY A 399 1.94 4.10 2.53
N PHE A 400 1.33 4.48 1.40
CA PHE A 400 0.32 3.71 0.69
C PHE A 400 0.76 3.28 -0.72
N TYR A 401 2.07 3.25 -0.99
CA TYR A 401 2.62 2.78 -2.27
C TYR A 401 2.61 1.25 -2.33
N LEU A 402 1.77 0.69 -3.20
CA LEU A 402 1.57 -0.76 -3.33
C LEU A 402 2.46 -1.42 -4.39
N ASP A 403 3.14 -0.63 -5.23
CA ASP A 403 4.26 -1.09 -6.07
C ASP A 403 5.45 -1.55 -5.22
N GLN A 404 5.61 -0.98 -4.03
CA GLN A 404 6.64 -1.36 -3.09
C GLN A 404 6.22 -2.62 -2.30
N PRO A 405 7.11 -3.62 -2.13
CA PRO A 405 6.82 -4.83 -1.37
C PRO A 405 6.91 -4.58 0.15
N GLN A 406 6.06 -3.69 0.66
CA GLN A 406 5.92 -3.43 2.07
C GLN A 406 4.93 -4.42 2.70
N PRO A 407 5.13 -4.85 3.95
CA PRO A 407 4.18 -5.71 4.65
C PRO A 407 2.86 -4.98 4.89
N ALA A 408 1.76 -5.72 4.89
CA ALA A 408 0.42 -5.17 5.12
C ALA A 408 0.34 -4.37 6.43
N SER A 409 1.04 -4.81 7.47
CA SER A 409 1.11 -4.13 8.76
C SER A 409 1.74 -2.74 8.68
N TYR A 410 2.65 -2.49 7.75
CA TYR A 410 3.21 -1.16 7.51
C TYR A 410 2.14 -0.19 7.01
N HIS A 411 1.40 -0.57 5.97
CA HIS A 411 0.28 0.23 5.46
C HIS A 411 -0.80 0.44 6.53
N TYR A 412 -1.03 -0.58 7.36
CA TYR A 412 -2.03 -0.53 8.43
C TYR A 412 -1.68 0.42 9.57
N ARG A 413 -0.41 0.65 9.86
CA ARG A 413 0.05 1.65 10.83
C ARG A 413 0.11 3.07 10.27
N ASN A 414 0.03 3.21 8.95
CA ASN A 414 0.03 4.53 8.31
C ASN A 414 -1.26 5.29 8.60
N GLU A 415 -1.16 6.60 8.87
CA GLU A 415 -2.28 7.42 9.29
C GLU A 415 -2.30 8.74 8.52
N VAL A 416 -3.48 9.16 8.07
CA VAL A 416 -3.68 10.42 7.34
C VAL A 416 -3.56 11.63 8.27
N THR A 417 -4.14 11.52 9.46
CA THR A 417 -4.08 12.59 10.47
C THR A 417 -2.72 12.62 11.16
N PRO A 418 -2.18 13.83 11.46
CA PRO A 418 -0.87 13.93 12.09
C PRO A 418 -0.84 13.27 13.47
N GLN A 419 0.21 12.50 13.71
CA GLN A 419 0.47 11.87 15.00
C GLN A 419 1.49 12.71 15.76
N GLY A 420 1.04 13.48 16.74
CA GLY A 420 1.90 14.31 17.58
C GLY A 420 2.80 13.48 18.50
N LEU A 421 3.94 14.04 18.85
CA LEU A 421 4.89 13.42 19.80
C LEU A 421 4.38 13.43 21.25
N ASN A 422 3.33 14.19 21.55
CA ASN A 422 2.69 14.32 22.88
C ASN A 422 3.68 14.58 24.03
N GLY A 423 4.79 15.28 23.72
CA GLY A 423 5.87 15.61 24.66
C GLY A 423 6.70 14.41 25.10
N GLN A 424 6.56 13.25 24.43
CA GLN A 424 7.34 12.05 24.78
C GLN A 424 8.81 12.16 24.37
N ASP A 425 9.14 13.05 23.46
CA ASP A 425 10.50 13.40 23.04
C ASP A 425 11.20 14.35 24.05
N ARG A 426 10.47 14.89 25.03
CA ARG A 426 11.03 15.81 26.04
C ARG A 426 11.66 15.03 27.19
N LEU A 427 12.80 15.53 27.67
CA LEU A 427 13.44 15.01 28.88
C LEU A 427 12.67 15.49 30.12
N ARG A 428 12.43 14.60 31.04
CA ARG A 428 11.79 14.85 32.33
C ARG A 428 12.87 14.82 33.43
N PRO A 429 12.64 15.45 34.59
CA PRO A 429 13.53 15.29 35.72
C PRO A 429 13.78 13.80 36.06
N GLY A 430 15.04 13.41 36.17
CA GLY A 430 15.44 12.01 36.44
C GLY A 430 15.69 11.15 35.22
N ASP A 431 15.27 11.59 34.02
CA ASP A 431 15.55 10.86 32.78
C ASP A 431 17.04 10.81 32.47
N GLN A 432 17.49 9.68 31.96
CA GLN A 432 18.81 9.52 31.39
C GLN A 432 18.70 9.32 29.87
N ALA A 433 19.33 10.21 29.11
CA ALA A 433 19.30 10.17 27.66
C ALA A 433 20.67 9.88 27.07
N GLN A 434 20.66 9.15 25.97
CA GLN A 434 21.84 8.95 25.11
C GLN A 434 21.45 9.18 23.66
N SER A 435 22.23 10.00 22.97
CA SER A 435 21.94 10.38 21.58
C SER A 435 23.10 9.97 20.67
N TRP A 436 22.75 9.56 19.46
CA TRP A 436 23.68 9.01 18.48
C TRP A 436 23.35 9.54 17.09
N SER A 437 24.37 9.94 16.33
CA SER A 437 24.22 10.12 14.89
C SER A 437 24.32 8.78 14.17
N PHE A 438 23.76 8.69 12.97
CA PHE A 438 23.94 7.54 12.11
C PHE A 438 24.06 7.94 10.63
N THR A 439 24.78 7.11 9.89
CA THR A 439 24.90 7.20 8.44
C THR A 439 24.72 5.81 7.86
N MET A 440 23.76 5.66 6.95
CA MET A 440 23.42 4.43 6.25
C MET A 440 23.67 4.64 4.76
N PRO A 441 24.77 4.12 4.20
CA PRO A 441 25.04 4.16 2.76
C PRO A 441 23.94 3.47 1.95
N ARG A 442 23.69 3.97 0.75
CA ARG A 442 22.79 3.36 -0.23
C ARG A 442 23.57 2.88 -1.45
N LEU A 443 23.04 1.94 -2.21
CA LEU A 443 23.65 1.46 -3.45
C LEU A 443 23.67 2.56 -4.53
N LYS A 444 22.71 3.48 -4.50
CA LYS A 444 22.62 4.65 -5.39
C LYS A 444 22.13 5.87 -4.59
N GLY A 445 22.65 7.04 -4.92
CA GLY A 445 22.28 8.32 -4.32
C GLY A 445 22.99 8.60 -2.99
N SER A 446 22.59 9.68 -2.35
CA SER A 446 23.17 10.13 -1.07
C SER A 446 22.84 9.15 0.07
N PRO A 447 23.73 8.96 1.05
CA PRO A 447 23.44 8.15 2.21
C PRO A 447 22.29 8.73 3.03
N VAL A 448 21.51 7.88 3.66
CA VAL A 448 20.54 8.30 4.68
C VAL A 448 21.28 8.65 5.95
N LYS A 449 21.02 9.84 6.48
CA LYS A 449 21.64 10.33 7.70
C LYS A 449 20.58 10.76 8.69
N GLY A 450 20.98 10.81 9.96
CA GLY A 450 20.11 11.29 11.02
C GLY A 450 20.72 11.08 12.40
N SER A 451 19.87 11.21 13.39
CA SER A 451 20.21 10.91 14.78
C SER A 451 19.04 10.23 15.49
N PHE A 452 19.32 9.51 16.55
CA PHE A 452 18.31 9.00 17.45
C PHE A 452 18.70 9.20 18.90
N THR A 453 17.69 9.30 19.75
CA THR A 453 17.85 9.44 21.20
C THR A 453 17.05 8.36 21.91
N LEU A 454 17.70 7.63 22.80
CA LEU A 454 17.06 6.69 23.72
C LEU A 454 17.03 7.30 25.11
N ILE A 455 15.87 7.26 25.75
CA ILE A 455 15.59 7.90 27.04
C ILE A 455 15.15 6.81 28.01
N GLN A 456 15.89 6.62 29.07
CA GLN A 456 15.50 5.77 30.19
C GLN A 456 14.81 6.64 31.25
N GLY A 457 13.51 6.40 31.44
CA GLY A 457 12.69 7.05 32.45
C GLY A 457 12.15 6.05 33.47
N GLU A 458 11.34 6.51 34.44
CA GLU A 458 10.71 5.67 35.46
C GLU A 458 9.83 4.58 34.86
N SER A 459 9.14 4.84 33.75
CA SER A 459 8.23 3.91 33.07
C SER A 459 8.93 3.02 32.03
N GLY A 460 10.27 3.01 31.98
CA GLY A 460 11.05 2.24 31.01
C GLY A 460 11.65 3.08 29.89
N TRP A 461 12.01 2.40 28.79
CA TRP A 461 12.64 3.02 27.65
C TRP A 461 11.63 3.67 26.70
N ARG A 462 11.95 4.87 26.26
CA ARG A 462 11.33 5.55 25.13
C ARG A 462 12.40 6.19 24.24
N GLY A 463 12.05 6.66 23.07
CA GLY A 463 13.04 7.32 22.23
C GLY A 463 12.43 7.92 20.98
N PHE A 464 13.26 8.67 20.27
CA PHE A 464 12.88 9.29 19.00
C PHE A 464 14.03 9.24 18.00
N ILE A 465 13.69 9.41 16.74
CA ILE A 465 14.62 9.47 15.62
C ILE A 465 14.35 10.71 14.77
N ASP A 466 15.41 11.35 14.34
CA ASP A 466 15.42 12.46 13.38
C ASP A 466 16.16 12.00 12.13
N PHE A 467 15.46 11.84 11.01
CA PHE A 467 16.09 11.70 9.69
C PHE A 467 16.35 13.10 9.13
N ASP A 468 17.49 13.30 8.49
CA ASP A 468 17.82 14.60 7.90
C ASP A 468 16.73 15.07 6.94
N GLY A 469 16.22 16.26 7.15
CA GLY A 469 15.15 16.86 6.34
C GLY A 469 13.74 16.31 6.57
N LYS A 470 13.53 15.46 7.59
CA LYS A 470 12.22 14.89 7.94
C LYS A 470 11.81 15.25 9.36
N ALA A 471 10.51 15.21 9.63
CA ALA A 471 9.99 15.42 10.99
C ALA A 471 10.43 14.31 11.94
N ARG A 472 10.63 14.67 13.21
CA ARG A 472 10.93 13.75 14.30
C ARG A 472 9.83 12.71 14.46
N ARG A 473 10.22 11.44 14.70
CA ARG A 473 9.31 10.33 14.94
C ARG A 473 9.68 9.62 16.25
N MET A 474 8.66 9.16 16.98
CA MET A 474 8.87 8.26 18.10
C MET A 474 9.29 6.89 17.59
N VAL A 475 10.26 6.28 18.28
CA VAL A 475 10.61 4.88 18.06
C VAL A 475 9.83 3.98 19.01
N SER A 476 9.54 2.77 18.57
CA SER A 476 8.80 1.75 19.30
C SER A 476 9.63 0.48 19.47
N GLN A 477 9.13 -0.47 20.27
CA GLN A 477 9.76 -1.80 20.45
C GLN A 477 11.25 -1.73 20.80
N ILE A 478 11.62 -0.83 21.73
CA ILE A 478 13.01 -0.69 22.17
C ILE A 478 13.39 -1.91 23.00
N ASN A 479 14.27 -2.73 22.46
CA ASN A 479 14.77 -3.95 23.08
C ASN A 479 16.30 -3.94 23.16
N TRP A 480 16.83 -4.02 24.38
CA TRP A 480 18.27 -4.25 24.58
C TRP A 480 18.57 -5.74 24.42
N LEU A 481 19.31 -6.09 23.38
CA LEU A 481 19.74 -7.44 23.07
C LEU A 481 20.97 -7.86 23.90
N SER A 482 21.71 -6.86 24.41
CA SER A 482 22.82 -6.98 25.38
C SER A 482 23.01 -5.63 26.05
N THR A 483 24.01 -5.52 26.94
CA THR A 483 24.38 -4.24 27.58
C THR A 483 24.81 -3.14 26.60
N GLN A 484 25.18 -3.51 25.38
CA GLN A 484 25.68 -2.60 24.35
C GLN A 484 24.91 -2.67 23.04
N GLN A 485 24.02 -3.64 22.87
CA GLN A 485 23.30 -3.83 21.61
C GLN A 485 21.80 -3.55 21.78
N VAL A 486 21.28 -2.64 20.97
CA VAL A 486 19.87 -2.23 20.99
C VAL A 486 19.22 -2.48 19.63
N ARG A 487 17.95 -2.87 19.68
CA ARG A 487 17.01 -2.89 18.54
C ARG A 487 15.82 -2.03 18.87
N PHE A 488 15.31 -1.31 17.87
CA PHE A 488 14.04 -0.59 17.96
C PHE A 488 13.35 -0.57 16.60
N SER A 489 12.16 -0.01 16.50
CA SER A 489 11.39 0.07 15.26
C SER A 489 10.80 1.45 15.05
N VAL A 490 10.78 1.89 13.79
CA VAL A 490 10.05 3.08 13.34
C VAL A 490 9.62 2.90 11.89
N ASP A 491 8.44 3.39 11.52
CA ASP A 491 8.02 3.40 10.13
C ASP A 491 8.60 4.65 9.43
N SER A 492 9.31 4.43 8.34
CA SER A 492 9.89 5.48 7.49
C SER A 492 9.22 5.49 6.12
N TRP A 493 9.53 6.48 5.28
CA TRP A 493 9.08 6.51 3.89
C TRP A 493 9.66 5.36 3.02
N MET A 494 10.73 4.74 3.49
CA MET A 494 11.38 3.58 2.84
C MET A 494 10.76 2.25 3.25
N GLY A 495 9.85 2.25 4.21
CA GLY A 495 9.28 1.09 4.87
C GLY A 495 9.64 1.02 6.36
N PRO A 496 9.35 -0.10 7.03
CA PRO A 496 9.79 -0.35 8.40
C PRO A 496 11.30 -0.23 8.51
N PHE A 497 11.78 0.58 9.45
CA PHE A 497 13.19 0.77 9.75
C PHE A 497 13.48 0.15 11.12
N GLN A 498 14.24 -0.93 11.14
CA GLN A 498 14.52 -1.73 12.33
C GLN A 498 16.04 -1.91 12.51
N PRO A 499 16.73 -0.97 13.15
CA PRO A 499 18.16 -1.07 13.35
C PRO A 499 18.51 -2.08 14.44
N VAL A 500 19.68 -2.70 14.27
CA VAL A 500 20.39 -3.45 15.29
C VAL A 500 21.75 -2.80 15.46
N PHE A 501 21.90 -1.98 16.50
CA PHE A 501 23.08 -1.17 16.72
C PHE A 501 23.85 -1.59 17.96
N THR A 502 25.16 -1.74 17.80
CA THR A 502 26.12 -1.87 18.91
C THR A 502 26.69 -0.50 19.25
N LEU A 503 26.46 -0.08 20.48
CA LEU A 503 26.81 1.23 21.01
C LEU A 503 28.05 1.08 21.92
N GLN A 504 29.22 1.50 21.45
CA GLN A 504 30.49 1.38 22.17
C GLN A 504 31.09 2.76 22.42
N GLN A 505 31.20 3.15 23.68
CA GLN A 505 31.77 4.46 24.09
C GLN A 505 31.30 5.62 23.19
N ASN A 506 32.02 5.90 22.10
CA ASN A 506 31.75 6.98 21.17
C ASN A 506 31.39 6.50 19.76
N ALA A 507 31.36 5.20 19.49
CA ALA A 507 31.11 4.64 18.17
C ALA A 507 29.83 3.82 18.14
N LEU A 508 29.07 3.95 17.05
CA LEU A 508 27.94 3.13 16.69
C LEU A 508 28.33 2.27 15.48
N LYS A 509 28.06 0.97 15.54
CA LYS A 509 28.19 0.05 14.41
C LYS A 509 27.04 -0.93 14.40
N GLY A 510 26.65 -1.41 13.22
CA GLY A 510 25.63 -2.39 13.04
C GLY A 510 24.99 -2.28 11.68
N TYR A 511 23.72 -2.61 11.61
CA TYR A 511 22.92 -2.45 10.39
C TYR A 511 21.55 -1.89 10.73
N ALA A 512 20.94 -1.24 9.74
CA ALA A 512 19.51 -0.94 9.74
C ALA A 512 18.83 -1.89 8.75
N GLU A 513 17.87 -2.67 9.23
CA GLU A 513 16.97 -3.41 8.36
C GLU A 513 15.88 -2.47 7.88
N VAL A 514 15.81 -2.22 6.57
CA VAL A 514 14.80 -1.38 5.92
C VAL A 514 13.90 -2.29 5.10
N GLY A 515 12.64 -2.37 5.48
CA GLY A 515 11.76 -3.42 4.97
C GLY A 515 12.30 -4.79 5.40
N ASN A 516 12.92 -5.50 4.47
CA ASN A 516 13.52 -6.82 4.69
C ASN A 516 15.00 -6.91 4.27
N VAL A 517 15.66 -5.77 4.04
CA VAL A 517 17.06 -5.72 3.60
C VAL A 517 17.92 -5.00 4.63
N ARG A 518 19.11 -5.53 4.90
CA ARG A 518 20.09 -4.99 5.85
C ARG A 518 21.06 -4.04 5.18
N TYR A 519 21.17 -2.84 5.73
CA TYR A 519 22.10 -1.81 5.29
C TYR A 519 23.14 -1.57 6.38
N PRO A 520 24.43 -1.80 6.12
CA PRO A 520 25.49 -1.47 7.07
C PRO A 520 25.38 0.00 7.51
N THR A 521 25.41 0.22 8.81
CA THR A 521 25.20 1.55 9.39
C THR A 521 26.25 1.83 10.42
N SER A 522 26.78 3.05 10.43
CA SER A 522 27.75 3.53 11.39
C SER A 522 27.41 4.92 11.91
N GLY A 523 27.96 5.29 13.06
CA GLY A 523 27.71 6.61 13.64
C GLY A 523 28.56 6.89 14.87
N GLN A 524 28.23 7.97 15.55
CA GLN A 524 28.95 8.45 16.71
C GLN A 524 28.00 8.91 17.82
N ARG A 525 28.46 8.85 19.04
CA ARG A 525 27.74 9.42 20.18
C ARG A 525 27.72 10.95 20.09
N LEU A 526 26.55 11.53 20.34
CA LEU A 526 26.37 12.97 20.39
C LEU A 526 26.55 13.48 21.84
N ALA A 527 27.20 14.62 21.98
CA ALA A 527 27.42 15.24 23.29
C ALA A 527 26.13 15.79 23.91
N GLN A 528 25.16 16.13 23.07
CA GLN A 528 23.88 16.70 23.50
C GLN A 528 22.73 16.02 22.72
N THR A 529 21.56 15.95 23.35
CA THR A 529 20.33 15.54 22.67
C THR A 529 19.97 16.60 21.62
N PRO A 530 19.78 16.20 20.35
CA PRO A 530 19.43 17.14 19.31
C PRO A 530 18.12 17.87 19.61
N ALA A 531 18.10 19.18 19.43
CA ALA A 531 16.85 19.92 19.30
C ALA A 531 16.16 19.47 18.00
N GLY A 532 14.85 19.26 18.01
CA GLY A 532 14.11 18.87 16.81
C GLY A 532 14.34 19.85 15.66
N ILE A 533 14.54 19.31 14.45
CA ILE A 533 14.86 20.12 13.25
C ILE A 533 13.58 20.66 12.62
N ALA A 534 12.46 19.94 12.76
CA ALA A 534 11.19 20.31 12.15
C ALA A 534 10.29 21.10 13.10
N PRO A 535 9.45 22.02 12.59
CA PRO A 535 8.41 22.64 13.37
C PRO A 535 7.46 21.56 13.93
N ALA A 536 6.88 21.84 15.10
CA ALA A 536 5.88 20.95 15.68
C ALA A 536 4.73 20.73 14.68
N LEU A 537 4.35 19.46 14.49
CA LEU A 537 3.19 19.13 13.68
C LEU A 537 1.93 19.79 14.27
N PRO A 538 0.99 20.26 13.43
CA PRO A 538 -0.30 20.75 13.90
C PRO A 538 -1.07 19.61 14.60
N THR A 539 -2.00 19.96 15.48
CA THR A 539 -2.91 18.94 16.05
C THR A 539 -3.92 18.46 15.01
N PRO A 540 -4.48 17.23 15.15
CA PRO A 540 -5.52 16.76 14.25
C PRO A 540 -6.67 17.76 14.08
N GLU A 541 -7.13 18.38 15.17
CA GLU A 541 -8.24 19.33 15.17
C GLU A 541 -7.95 20.58 14.33
N GLN A 542 -6.68 20.97 14.20
CA GLN A 542 -6.28 22.14 13.41
C GLN A 542 -6.33 21.89 11.90
N VAL A 543 -6.28 20.66 11.45
CA VAL A 543 -6.12 20.30 10.03
C VAL A 543 -7.15 19.31 9.50
N GLN A 544 -7.92 18.66 10.37
CA GLN A 544 -8.83 17.57 10.00
C GLN A 544 -9.80 17.93 8.87
N GLN A 545 -10.33 19.13 8.87
CA GLN A 545 -11.26 19.61 7.83
C GLN A 545 -10.61 19.75 6.43
N ASN A 546 -9.29 19.84 6.37
CA ASN A 546 -8.51 19.99 5.15
C ASN A 546 -7.92 18.65 4.66
N LEU A 547 -7.98 17.59 5.48
CA LEU A 547 -7.52 16.25 5.12
C LEU A 547 -8.69 15.45 4.55
N LEU A 548 -8.73 15.30 3.24
CA LEU A 548 -9.84 14.62 2.55
C LEU A 548 -9.71 13.09 2.57
N GLY A 549 -8.53 12.56 2.86
CA GLY A 549 -8.29 11.14 2.90
C GLY A 549 -6.95 10.73 2.31
N GLY A 550 -6.95 9.68 1.51
CA GLY A 550 -5.71 9.17 0.94
C GLY A 550 -5.91 8.34 -0.31
N GLU A 551 -4.77 7.95 -0.87
CA GLU A 551 -4.75 7.24 -2.13
C GLU A 551 -3.60 6.23 -2.14
N ALA A 552 -3.93 4.96 -2.38
CA ALA A 552 -2.92 3.97 -2.72
C ALA A 552 -2.33 4.30 -4.09
N ALA A 553 -1.02 4.19 -4.24
CA ALA A 553 -0.36 4.39 -5.53
C ALA A 553 0.27 3.09 -6.02
N LEU A 554 0.11 2.81 -7.30
CA LEU A 554 0.75 1.70 -8.00
C LEU A 554 1.51 2.23 -9.21
N TRP A 555 2.78 2.56 -8.99
CA TRP A 555 3.70 2.92 -10.07
C TRP A 555 4.11 1.67 -10.85
N ALA A 556 4.31 1.79 -12.16
CA ALA A 556 4.37 0.64 -13.05
C ALA A 556 5.74 0.38 -13.67
N GLU A 557 6.84 0.90 -13.12
CA GLU A 557 8.19 0.62 -13.64
C GLU A 557 8.54 -0.87 -13.58
N ASN A 558 8.11 -1.56 -12.55
CA ASN A 558 8.34 -2.99 -12.35
C ASN A 558 7.02 -3.79 -12.29
N ILE A 559 5.96 -3.28 -12.90
CA ILE A 559 4.63 -3.91 -12.90
C ILE A 559 4.00 -3.80 -14.29
N ASN A 560 3.48 -4.91 -14.79
CA ASN A 560 2.69 -4.97 -16.01
C ASN A 560 1.33 -5.62 -15.76
N SER A 561 0.50 -5.72 -16.80
CA SER A 561 -0.84 -6.29 -16.72
C SER A 561 -0.89 -7.77 -16.28
N GLN A 562 0.24 -8.49 -16.35
CA GLN A 562 0.32 -9.92 -15.99
C GLN A 562 0.59 -10.14 -14.49
N ILE A 563 0.99 -9.10 -13.74
CA ILE A 563 1.32 -9.20 -12.32
C ILE A 563 0.66 -8.12 -11.46
N ILE A 564 -0.11 -7.21 -12.02
CA ILE A 564 -0.72 -6.08 -11.32
C ILE A 564 -1.59 -6.52 -10.14
N ASP A 565 -2.39 -7.58 -10.31
CA ASP A 565 -3.26 -8.05 -9.25
C ASP A 565 -2.46 -8.56 -8.03
N THR A 566 -1.29 -9.17 -8.24
CA THR A 566 -0.42 -9.65 -7.16
C THR A 566 0.16 -8.50 -6.32
N LYS A 567 0.19 -7.27 -6.85
CA LYS A 567 0.71 -6.09 -6.17
C LYS A 567 -0.39 -5.32 -5.45
N LEU A 568 -1.56 -5.20 -6.05
CA LEU A 568 -2.70 -4.50 -5.44
C LEU A 568 -3.41 -5.35 -4.39
N TRP A 569 -3.72 -6.61 -4.72
CA TRP A 569 -4.58 -7.45 -3.89
C TRP A 569 -3.79 -8.51 -3.12
N PRO A 570 -4.16 -8.75 -1.85
CA PRO A 570 -5.25 -8.11 -1.09
C PRO A 570 -4.88 -6.79 -0.39
N ARG A 571 -3.62 -6.28 -0.48
CA ARG A 571 -3.11 -5.16 0.33
C ARG A 571 -3.92 -3.86 0.19
N ALA A 572 -4.56 -3.63 -0.97
CA ALA A 572 -5.43 -2.46 -1.13
C ALA A 572 -6.60 -2.44 -0.14
N PHE A 573 -7.09 -3.61 0.34
CA PHE A 573 -8.08 -3.64 1.42
C PHE A 573 -7.56 -3.05 2.73
N VAL A 574 -6.27 -3.17 3.00
CA VAL A 574 -5.64 -2.58 4.19
C VAL A 574 -5.68 -1.06 4.13
N VAL A 575 -5.31 -0.50 2.98
CA VAL A 575 -5.40 0.95 2.74
C VAL A 575 -6.86 1.41 2.84
N ALA A 576 -7.77 0.67 2.21
CA ALA A 576 -9.20 0.95 2.28
C ALA A 576 -9.71 1.02 3.72
N GLU A 577 -9.29 0.08 4.59
CA GLU A 577 -9.66 0.08 6.01
C GLU A 577 -9.12 1.31 6.76
N ARG A 578 -7.88 1.72 6.48
CA ARG A 578 -7.32 2.95 7.10
C ARG A 578 -8.10 4.21 6.70
N LEU A 579 -8.68 4.22 5.51
CA LEU A 579 -9.43 5.37 5.00
C LEU A 579 -10.92 5.31 5.34
N TRP A 580 -11.47 4.12 5.58
CA TRP A 580 -12.88 3.90 5.88
C TRP A 580 -13.20 3.81 7.36
N SER A 581 -12.50 2.92 8.08
CA SER A 581 -12.83 2.52 9.44
C SER A 581 -12.45 3.57 10.48
N ALA A 582 -12.97 3.43 11.70
CA ALA A 582 -12.59 4.28 12.81
C ALA A 582 -11.08 4.23 13.08
N GLN A 583 -10.53 5.33 13.58
CA GLN A 583 -9.08 5.50 13.76
C GLN A 583 -8.47 4.47 14.72
N ASP A 584 -9.22 4.03 15.71
CA ASP A 584 -8.83 3.08 16.76
C ASP A 584 -8.88 1.62 16.31
N VAL A 585 -9.35 1.33 15.09
CA VAL A 585 -9.27 -0.02 14.48
C VAL A 585 -7.83 -0.27 14.06
N THR A 586 -6.98 -0.75 14.99
CA THR A 586 -5.53 -0.87 14.82
C THR A 586 -4.96 -2.26 15.16
N ASN A 587 -5.80 -3.23 15.50
CA ASN A 587 -5.34 -4.57 15.85
C ASN A 587 -4.81 -5.32 14.63
N THR A 588 -3.50 -5.49 14.56
CA THR A 588 -2.79 -6.11 13.43
C THR A 588 -3.14 -7.60 13.26
N ASP A 589 -3.33 -8.36 14.33
CA ASP A 589 -3.67 -9.79 14.22
C ASP A 589 -5.09 -9.97 13.65
N SER A 590 -6.03 -9.16 14.10
CA SER A 590 -7.38 -9.10 13.51
C SER A 590 -7.31 -8.67 12.04
N MET A 591 -6.52 -7.68 11.71
CA MET A 591 -6.32 -7.24 10.33
C MET A 591 -5.83 -8.39 9.44
N TYR A 592 -4.78 -9.10 9.82
CA TYR A 592 -4.26 -10.21 9.01
C TYR A 592 -5.26 -11.36 8.85
N SER A 593 -6.01 -11.68 9.91
CA SER A 593 -7.06 -12.71 9.82
C SER A 593 -8.14 -12.34 8.80
N ARG A 594 -8.59 -11.09 8.82
CA ARG A 594 -9.60 -10.57 7.87
C ARG A 594 -9.03 -10.39 6.46
N LEU A 595 -7.77 -9.97 6.34
CA LEU A 595 -7.08 -9.82 5.07
C LEU A 595 -6.95 -11.17 4.35
N ALA A 596 -6.62 -12.25 5.08
CA ALA A 596 -6.59 -13.60 4.52
C ALA A 596 -7.99 -14.08 4.05
N ALA A 597 -9.06 -13.62 4.68
CA ALA A 597 -10.41 -13.86 4.19
C ALA A 597 -10.70 -13.07 2.92
N MET A 598 -10.29 -11.79 2.86
CA MET A 598 -10.46 -10.94 1.68
C MET A 598 -9.65 -11.41 0.48
N ASP A 599 -8.46 -11.96 0.68
CA ASP A 599 -7.65 -12.52 -0.38
C ASP A 599 -8.38 -13.65 -1.13
N ARG A 600 -9.00 -14.56 -0.39
CA ARG A 600 -9.83 -15.63 -0.98
C ARG A 600 -11.14 -15.11 -1.56
N TRP A 601 -11.82 -14.25 -0.83
CA TRP A 601 -13.11 -13.72 -1.22
C TRP A 601 -13.03 -12.87 -2.50
N SER A 602 -12.01 -12.01 -2.63
CA SER A 602 -11.86 -11.16 -3.82
C SER A 602 -11.60 -11.98 -5.08
N SER A 603 -10.82 -13.05 -4.99
CA SER A 603 -10.59 -13.96 -6.14
C SER A 603 -11.87 -14.64 -6.62
N VAL A 604 -12.76 -15.03 -5.68
CA VAL A 604 -14.00 -15.76 -6.02
C VAL A 604 -15.13 -14.78 -6.36
N SER A 605 -15.38 -13.79 -5.51
CA SER A 605 -16.52 -12.89 -5.66
C SER A 605 -16.27 -11.80 -6.71
N VAL A 606 -15.12 -11.13 -6.62
CA VAL A 606 -14.78 -9.97 -7.47
C VAL A 606 -14.14 -10.41 -8.80
N GLY A 607 -13.40 -11.51 -8.79
CA GLY A 607 -12.63 -11.98 -9.94
C GLY A 607 -11.24 -11.35 -10.06
N THR A 608 -10.66 -10.94 -8.93
CA THR A 608 -9.25 -10.52 -8.89
C THR A 608 -8.32 -11.70 -9.14
N LEU A 609 -7.20 -11.49 -9.83
CA LEU A 609 -6.39 -12.56 -10.42
C LEU A 609 -5.06 -12.79 -9.72
N GLN A 610 -4.84 -12.30 -8.48
CA GLN A 610 -3.56 -12.41 -7.79
C GLN A 610 -3.03 -13.86 -7.71
N HIS A 611 -3.88 -14.82 -7.38
CA HIS A 611 -3.49 -16.21 -7.35
C HIS A 611 -3.27 -16.80 -8.75
N ALA A 612 -4.17 -16.52 -9.69
CA ALA A 612 -4.06 -17.00 -11.06
C ALA A 612 -2.83 -16.43 -11.77
N GLN A 613 -2.53 -15.14 -11.58
CA GLN A 613 -1.32 -14.51 -12.13
C GLN A 613 -0.06 -15.13 -11.54
N THR A 614 0.02 -15.30 -10.23
CA THR A 614 1.15 -15.96 -9.57
C THR A 614 1.36 -17.38 -10.13
N GLU A 615 0.31 -18.17 -10.22
CA GLU A 615 0.40 -19.53 -10.73
C GLU A 615 0.85 -19.59 -12.19
N GLN A 616 0.27 -18.74 -13.04
CA GLN A 616 0.65 -18.67 -14.46
C GLN A 616 2.12 -18.27 -14.64
N GLN A 617 2.60 -17.31 -13.85
CA GLN A 617 3.99 -16.90 -13.90
C GLN A 617 4.93 -18.00 -13.38
N MET A 618 4.54 -18.72 -12.32
CA MET A 618 5.32 -19.88 -11.84
C MET A 618 5.38 -21.01 -12.88
N MET A 619 4.30 -21.29 -13.60
CA MET A 619 4.29 -22.25 -14.71
C MET A 619 5.28 -21.85 -15.81
N ARG A 620 5.33 -20.55 -16.15
CA ARG A 620 6.31 -20.02 -17.11
C ARG A 620 7.74 -20.21 -16.62
N LEU A 621 8.02 -19.88 -15.35
CA LEU A 621 9.34 -19.99 -14.73
C LEU A 621 9.81 -21.45 -14.66
N ALA A 622 8.92 -22.36 -14.35
CA ALA A 622 9.20 -23.78 -14.19
C ALA A 622 9.45 -24.53 -15.52
N SER A 623 9.30 -23.89 -16.68
CA SER A 623 9.65 -24.44 -18.01
C SER A 623 9.08 -25.84 -18.27
N GLY A 624 7.81 -26.08 -17.88
CA GLY A 624 7.11 -27.36 -18.08
C GLY A 624 7.25 -28.38 -16.95
N HIS A 625 8.01 -28.06 -15.90
CA HIS A 625 8.04 -28.87 -14.68
C HIS A 625 6.79 -28.65 -13.81
N ASP A 626 6.51 -29.58 -12.90
CA ASP A 626 5.52 -29.37 -11.83
C ASP A 626 5.93 -28.18 -10.96
N ILE A 627 4.98 -27.28 -10.73
CA ILE A 627 5.23 -26.04 -9.95
C ILE A 627 5.10 -26.25 -8.44
N ALA A 628 4.65 -27.41 -7.96
CA ALA A 628 4.45 -27.64 -6.53
C ALA A 628 5.74 -27.41 -5.72
N PRO A 629 6.94 -27.90 -6.13
CA PRO A 629 8.17 -27.58 -5.41
C PRO A 629 8.55 -26.10 -5.47
N LEU A 630 8.25 -25.39 -6.56
CA LEU A 630 8.51 -23.96 -6.68
C LEU A 630 7.59 -23.14 -5.78
N ARG A 631 6.33 -23.55 -5.61
CA ARG A 631 5.42 -22.93 -4.63
C ARG A 631 5.94 -23.08 -3.20
N VAL A 632 6.45 -24.24 -2.83
CA VAL A 632 7.05 -24.47 -1.49
C VAL A 632 8.28 -23.59 -1.28
N LEU A 633 9.12 -23.40 -2.30
CA LEU A 633 10.24 -22.46 -2.24
C LEU A 633 9.77 -21.02 -2.05
N ALA A 634 8.73 -20.62 -2.78
CA ALA A 634 8.15 -19.28 -2.71
C ALA A 634 7.60 -18.91 -1.33
N GLU A 635 7.20 -19.90 -0.52
CA GLU A 635 6.72 -19.65 0.85
C GLU A 635 7.76 -19.04 1.80
N VAL A 636 9.04 -19.15 1.49
CA VAL A 636 10.14 -18.66 2.36
C VAL A 636 10.97 -17.54 1.74
N LEU A 637 10.56 -17.09 0.55
CA LEU A 637 11.18 -15.98 -0.14
C LEU A 637 10.25 -14.77 -0.18
N GLU A 638 10.82 -13.59 -0.07
CA GLU A 638 10.15 -12.32 -0.27
C GLU A 638 10.88 -11.50 -1.33
N PRO A 639 10.20 -10.64 -2.10
CA PRO A 639 10.91 -9.65 -2.93
C PRO A 639 11.76 -8.76 -2.04
N ALA A 640 12.99 -8.49 -2.42
CA ALA A 640 13.81 -7.54 -1.70
C ALA A 640 13.16 -6.16 -1.70
N GLN A 641 13.44 -5.37 -0.68
CA GLN A 641 12.97 -4.00 -0.54
C GLN A 641 13.13 -3.20 -1.85
N TYR A 642 12.13 -2.38 -2.19
CA TYR A 642 11.97 -1.73 -3.50
C TYR A 642 13.23 -1.02 -4.00
N TYR A 643 13.84 -0.15 -3.18
CA TYR A 643 15.03 0.60 -3.59
C TYR A 643 16.24 -0.30 -3.80
N THR A 644 16.34 -1.42 -3.08
CA THR A 644 17.40 -2.42 -3.32
C THR A 644 17.22 -3.05 -4.70
N ARG A 645 16.02 -3.51 -5.05
CA ARG A 645 15.73 -4.07 -6.38
C ARG A 645 16.03 -3.07 -7.50
N GLN A 646 15.54 -1.83 -7.34
CA GLN A 646 15.80 -0.73 -8.27
C GLN A 646 17.29 -0.48 -8.47
N HIS A 647 18.05 -0.40 -7.38
CA HIS A 647 19.47 -0.11 -7.45
C HIS A 647 20.28 -1.27 -8.05
N LEU A 648 19.91 -2.53 -7.76
CA LEU A 648 20.54 -3.70 -8.38
C LEU A 648 20.32 -3.72 -9.89
N LYS A 649 19.10 -3.49 -10.35
CA LYS A 649 18.77 -3.38 -11.79
C LYS A 649 19.53 -2.22 -12.44
N PHE A 650 19.60 -1.07 -11.79
CA PHE A 650 20.34 0.09 -12.29
C PHE A 650 21.84 -0.20 -12.43
N GLN A 651 22.47 -0.83 -11.44
CA GLN A 651 23.88 -1.21 -11.48
C GLN A 651 24.19 -2.24 -12.59
N ALA A 652 23.23 -3.12 -12.87
CA ALA A 652 23.33 -4.11 -13.93
C ALA A 652 23.01 -3.55 -15.34
N GLY A 653 22.59 -2.29 -15.45
CA GLY A 653 22.18 -1.67 -16.70
C GLY A 653 20.83 -2.15 -17.24
N HIS A 654 19.96 -2.65 -16.35
CA HIS A 654 18.66 -3.24 -16.67
C HIS A 654 17.47 -2.44 -16.09
N TYR A 655 17.69 -1.24 -15.54
CA TYR A 655 16.59 -0.47 -14.96
C TYR A 655 15.89 0.35 -16.05
N ASP A 656 15.22 -0.37 -16.94
CA ASP A 656 14.52 0.18 -18.10
C ASP A 656 13.32 -0.68 -18.54
N TYR A 657 12.57 -0.18 -19.51
CA TYR A 657 11.37 -0.79 -20.08
C TYR A 657 11.60 -2.19 -20.71
N HIS A 658 12.80 -2.51 -21.14
CA HIS A 658 13.13 -3.78 -21.78
C HIS A 658 13.47 -4.88 -20.79
N GLU A 659 13.66 -4.54 -19.51
CA GLU A 659 13.86 -5.54 -18.47
C GLU A 659 12.61 -6.41 -18.34
N PRO A 660 12.70 -7.72 -18.60
CA PRO A 660 11.54 -8.58 -18.48
C PRO A 660 11.14 -8.77 -17.01
N LEU A 661 9.85 -8.61 -16.72
CA LEU A 661 9.28 -8.87 -15.39
C LEU A 661 8.97 -10.36 -15.25
N ASN A 662 10.02 -11.18 -15.23
CA ASN A 662 9.95 -12.63 -15.31
C ASN A 662 10.82 -13.35 -14.25
N ARG A 663 11.29 -12.66 -13.23
CA ARG A 663 12.00 -13.25 -12.09
C ARG A 663 10.99 -13.75 -11.03
N LEU A 664 11.45 -14.64 -10.15
CA LEU A 664 10.57 -15.06 -9.04
C LEU A 664 10.17 -13.88 -8.16
N ALA A 665 11.07 -12.91 -7.90
CA ALA A 665 10.78 -11.67 -7.16
C ALA A 665 9.60 -10.86 -7.73
N ASP A 666 9.35 -10.92 -9.05
CA ASP A 666 8.26 -10.18 -9.69
C ASP A 666 6.88 -10.77 -9.36
N VAL A 667 6.82 -12.06 -9.06
CA VAL A 667 5.56 -12.79 -8.87
C VAL A 667 5.26 -13.15 -7.42
N LEU A 668 6.22 -12.97 -6.52
CA LEU A 668 6.01 -13.16 -5.09
C LEU A 668 5.07 -12.09 -4.51
N PRO A 669 4.27 -12.44 -3.49
CA PRO A 669 3.58 -11.44 -2.66
C PRO A 669 4.61 -10.56 -1.92
N ALA A 670 4.16 -9.41 -1.43
CA ALA A 670 5.03 -8.46 -0.75
C ALA A 670 5.65 -9.00 0.55
N GLU A 671 4.97 -9.92 1.21
CA GLU A 671 5.41 -10.61 2.43
C GLU A 671 5.00 -12.08 2.41
N SER A 672 5.76 -12.92 3.12
CA SER A 672 5.44 -14.34 3.26
C SER A 672 4.45 -14.58 4.40
N GLU A 673 3.26 -15.03 4.08
CA GLU A 673 2.29 -15.46 5.09
C GLU A 673 2.78 -16.68 5.89
N ALA A 674 3.42 -17.64 5.23
CA ALA A 674 3.91 -18.84 5.88
C ALA A 674 5.00 -18.52 6.92
N VAL A 675 5.90 -17.60 6.61
CA VAL A 675 6.94 -17.16 7.57
C VAL A 675 6.33 -16.31 8.68
N ARG A 676 5.39 -15.43 8.38
CA ARG A 676 4.67 -14.66 9.42
C ARG A 676 3.94 -15.58 10.40
N GLN A 677 3.29 -16.63 9.92
CA GLN A 677 2.68 -17.66 10.78
C GLN A 677 3.74 -18.39 11.62
N LEU A 678 4.89 -18.71 11.03
CA LEU A 678 6.00 -19.31 11.76
C LEU A 678 6.52 -18.38 12.87
N GLU A 679 6.65 -17.07 12.62
CA GLU A 679 7.04 -16.06 13.61
C GLU A 679 6.10 -16.07 14.82
N GLN A 680 4.79 -16.14 14.59
CA GLN A 680 3.79 -16.25 15.64
C GLN A 680 3.96 -17.54 16.45
N GLN A 681 4.16 -18.68 15.79
CA GLN A 681 4.35 -19.96 16.48
C GLN A 681 5.68 -20.01 17.27
N VAL A 682 6.73 -19.40 16.78
CA VAL A 682 8.00 -19.23 17.50
C VAL A 682 7.79 -18.38 18.75
N ALA A 683 7.03 -17.27 18.66
CA ALA A 683 6.72 -16.46 19.83
C ALA A 683 5.91 -17.23 20.88
N VAL A 684 4.90 -18.00 20.45
CA VAL A 684 4.13 -18.89 21.38
C VAL A 684 5.03 -19.94 22.02
N LEU A 685 5.94 -20.56 21.28
CA LEU A 685 6.89 -21.54 21.80
C LEU A 685 7.85 -20.92 22.82
N ILE A 686 8.36 -19.71 22.54
CA ILE A 686 9.25 -18.98 23.45
C ILE A 686 8.52 -18.63 24.75
N ALA A 687 7.25 -18.18 24.66
CA ALA A 687 6.43 -17.85 25.81
C ALA A 687 6.10 -19.09 26.68
N ASN A 688 5.97 -20.26 26.06
CA ASN A 688 5.71 -21.53 26.77
C ASN A 688 6.48 -22.67 26.07
N ARG A 689 7.70 -22.92 26.55
CA ARG A 689 8.59 -23.99 26.08
C ARG A 689 7.96 -25.39 26.05
N ASN A 690 7.07 -25.67 26.98
CA ASN A 690 6.40 -26.95 27.14
C ASN A 690 5.12 -27.11 26.30
N ASN A 691 4.84 -26.18 25.38
CA ASN A 691 3.70 -26.27 24.48
C ASN A 691 4.00 -27.19 23.29
N PRO A 692 3.50 -28.44 23.27
CA PRO A 692 3.81 -29.40 22.22
C PRO A 692 3.18 -29.03 20.88
N ALA A 693 2.04 -28.33 20.91
CA ALA A 693 1.35 -27.89 19.71
C ALA A 693 2.17 -26.80 18.99
N ALA A 694 2.68 -25.79 19.73
CA ALA A 694 3.56 -24.76 19.17
C ALA A 694 4.85 -25.35 18.63
N ALA A 695 5.48 -26.27 19.39
CA ALA A 695 6.69 -26.96 18.93
C ALA A 695 6.44 -27.74 17.63
N SER A 696 5.31 -28.44 17.51
CA SER A 696 4.92 -29.15 16.28
C SER A 696 4.65 -28.18 15.13
N ALA A 697 3.96 -27.08 15.39
CA ALA A 697 3.64 -26.05 14.40
C ALA A 697 4.90 -25.35 13.86
N VAL A 698 5.96 -25.22 14.67
CA VAL A 698 7.27 -24.72 14.19
C VAL A 698 8.03 -25.78 13.39
N ARG A 699 8.01 -27.06 13.83
CA ARG A 699 8.76 -28.14 13.12
C ARG A 699 8.19 -28.49 11.76
N ALA A 700 6.88 -28.56 11.62
CA ALA A 700 6.24 -29.06 10.42
C ALA A 700 6.62 -28.25 9.15
N PRO A 701 6.54 -26.90 9.11
CA PRO A 701 6.99 -26.14 7.95
C PRO A 701 8.49 -26.27 7.71
N LEU A 702 9.33 -26.27 8.75
CA LEU A 702 10.78 -26.46 8.61
C LEU A 702 11.14 -27.80 7.96
N GLN A 703 10.47 -28.89 8.36
CA GLN A 703 10.66 -30.20 7.74
C GLN A 703 10.24 -30.21 6.27
N ARG A 704 9.13 -29.56 5.94
CA ARG A 704 8.63 -29.45 4.56
C ARG A 704 9.60 -28.67 3.69
N TRP A 705 10.09 -27.53 4.14
CA TRP A 705 11.04 -26.70 3.38
C TRP A 705 12.38 -27.40 3.20
N GLN A 706 12.89 -28.09 4.24
CA GLN A 706 14.10 -28.90 4.13
C GLN A 706 13.94 -30.00 3.09
N ALA A 707 12.85 -30.75 3.15
CA ALA A 707 12.60 -31.87 2.23
C ALA A 707 12.41 -31.44 0.78
N ASN A 708 12.01 -30.18 0.55
CA ASN A 708 11.72 -29.63 -0.78
C ASN A 708 12.98 -29.44 -1.66
N THR A 709 14.16 -29.36 -1.07
CA THR A 709 15.43 -29.11 -1.79
C THR A 709 15.65 -30.04 -2.96
N SER A 710 15.48 -31.32 -2.75
CA SER A 710 15.70 -32.35 -3.79
C SER A 710 14.66 -32.25 -4.94
N ALA A 711 13.47 -31.79 -4.66
CA ALA A 711 12.40 -31.64 -5.65
C ALA A 711 12.51 -30.31 -6.44
N VAL A 712 12.95 -29.22 -5.81
CA VAL A 712 13.01 -27.92 -6.44
C VAL A 712 14.30 -27.68 -7.23
N LEU A 713 15.45 -28.23 -6.82
CA LEU A 713 16.72 -28.03 -7.51
C LEU A 713 16.71 -28.40 -8.99
N PRO A 714 16.09 -29.51 -9.45
CA PRO A 714 15.98 -29.79 -10.87
C PRO A 714 15.27 -28.68 -11.66
N ILE A 715 14.22 -28.06 -11.08
CA ILE A 715 13.46 -26.96 -11.68
C ILE A 715 14.34 -25.73 -11.77
N ILE A 716 15.03 -25.40 -10.68
CA ILE A 716 15.96 -24.26 -10.60
C ILE A 716 17.05 -24.38 -11.65
N ASN A 717 17.66 -25.55 -11.78
CA ASN A 717 18.76 -25.78 -12.71
C ASN A 717 18.32 -25.85 -14.19
N ALA A 718 17.07 -26.18 -14.46
CA ALA A 718 16.49 -26.23 -15.81
C ALA A 718 16.09 -24.85 -16.34
N SER A 719 15.93 -23.85 -15.49
CA SER A 719 15.49 -22.50 -15.86
C SER A 719 16.62 -21.49 -15.72
N ALA A 720 17.00 -20.82 -16.82
CA ALA A 720 18.02 -19.78 -16.78
C ALA A 720 17.64 -18.62 -15.83
N THR A 721 16.35 -18.33 -15.73
CA THR A 721 15.82 -17.28 -14.86
C THR A 721 15.82 -17.66 -13.38
N LEU A 722 15.62 -18.94 -13.05
CA LEU A 722 15.61 -19.41 -11.66
C LEU A 722 16.99 -19.83 -11.16
N LYS A 723 17.93 -20.15 -12.05
CA LYS A 723 19.27 -20.65 -11.69
C LYS A 723 20.02 -19.78 -10.67
N PRO A 724 19.90 -18.43 -10.66
CA PRO A 724 20.52 -17.61 -9.61
C PRO A 724 20.05 -17.94 -8.18
N LEU A 725 18.88 -18.57 -8.01
CA LEU A 725 18.33 -18.94 -6.71
C LEU A 725 18.88 -20.28 -6.16
N ALA A 726 19.78 -20.97 -6.88
CA ALA A 726 20.31 -22.25 -6.42
C ALA A 726 20.99 -22.16 -5.04
N GLN A 727 21.68 -21.06 -4.76
CA GLN A 727 22.28 -20.79 -3.45
C GLN A 727 21.22 -20.59 -2.37
N SER A 728 20.15 -19.83 -2.66
CA SER A 728 19.04 -19.64 -1.72
C SER A 728 18.39 -20.95 -1.32
N VAL A 729 18.22 -21.90 -2.27
CA VAL A 729 17.67 -23.23 -1.99
C VAL A 729 18.55 -23.98 -0.99
N GLN A 730 19.88 -23.97 -1.16
CA GLN A 730 20.81 -24.62 -0.25
C GLN A 730 20.81 -23.96 1.14
N GLN A 731 20.74 -22.63 1.19
CA GLN A 731 20.64 -21.88 2.44
C GLN A 731 19.33 -22.17 3.17
N ILE A 732 18.21 -22.28 2.47
CA ILE A 732 16.92 -22.65 3.07
C ILE A 732 16.97 -24.05 3.68
N GLU A 733 17.61 -25.00 3.02
CA GLU A 733 17.83 -26.35 3.57
C GLU A 733 18.63 -26.29 4.88
N ALA A 734 19.76 -25.57 4.88
CA ALA A 734 20.63 -25.42 6.05
C ALA A 734 19.91 -24.69 7.20
N LEU A 735 19.17 -23.60 6.89
CA LEU A 735 18.38 -22.87 7.86
C LEU A 735 17.27 -23.73 8.46
N SER A 736 16.60 -24.52 7.64
CA SER A 736 15.55 -25.43 8.10
C SER A 736 16.09 -26.49 9.03
N ALA A 737 17.25 -27.09 8.71
CA ALA A 737 17.95 -28.04 9.58
C ALA A 737 18.38 -27.41 10.91
N MET A 738 18.95 -26.20 10.86
CA MET A 738 19.31 -25.42 12.04
C MET A 738 18.07 -25.09 12.89
N GLY A 739 16.96 -24.66 12.27
CA GLY A 739 15.71 -24.39 12.97
C GLY A 739 15.15 -25.60 13.70
N LEU A 740 15.19 -26.78 13.09
CA LEU A 740 14.83 -28.06 13.75
C LEU A 740 15.72 -28.38 14.94
N ALA A 741 17.03 -28.15 14.83
CA ALA A 741 17.96 -28.30 15.94
C ALA A 741 17.66 -27.35 17.10
N LEU A 742 17.39 -26.05 16.77
CA LEU A 742 17.03 -25.04 17.76
C LEU A 742 15.74 -25.38 18.48
N VAL A 743 14.68 -25.78 17.79
CA VAL A 743 13.40 -26.19 18.42
C VAL A 743 13.61 -27.38 19.34
N ASN A 744 14.35 -28.38 18.89
CA ASN A 744 14.59 -29.59 19.68
C ASN A 744 15.41 -29.30 20.95
N ALA A 745 16.45 -28.49 20.85
CA ALA A 745 17.24 -28.04 21.99
C ALA A 745 16.42 -27.17 22.94
N TYR A 746 15.63 -26.24 22.42
CA TYR A 746 14.79 -25.37 23.22
C TYR A 746 13.77 -26.14 24.06
N VAL A 747 13.05 -27.07 23.47
CA VAL A 747 12.04 -27.90 24.15
C VAL A 747 12.71 -28.78 25.23
N ARG A 748 13.94 -29.29 24.96
CA ARG A 748 14.68 -30.10 25.91
C ARG A 748 15.46 -29.32 26.96
N ASN A 749 15.39 -28.01 26.95
CA ASN A 749 16.18 -27.10 27.81
C ASN A 749 17.71 -27.35 27.69
N GLN A 750 18.17 -27.61 26.47
CA GLN A 750 19.59 -27.82 26.16
C GLN A 750 20.19 -26.50 25.68
N ALA A 751 21.38 -26.15 26.14
CA ALA A 751 22.11 -24.98 25.67
C ALA A 751 23.07 -25.37 24.55
N PHE A 752 23.45 -24.42 23.73
CA PHE A 752 24.53 -24.52 22.73
C PHE A 752 25.80 -23.88 23.26
N GLY A 753 26.94 -24.36 22.81
CA GLY A 753 28.23 -23.75 23.09
C GLY A 753 28.41 -22.44 22.35
N ALA A 754 29.28 -21.56 22.86
CA ALA A 754 29.52 -20.24 22.25
C ALA A 754 29.95 -20.32 20.77
N SER A 755 30.77 -21.37 20.41
CA SER A 755 31.16 -21.61 19.01
C SER A 755 29.99 -21.99 18.14
N GLU A 756 29.09 -22.86 18.59
CA GLU A 756 27.89 -23.27 17.84
C GLU A 756 26.97 -22.09 17.61
N VAL A 757 26.76 -21.24 18.63
CA VAL A 757 25.97 -20.01 18.50
C VAL A 757 26.61 -19.05 17.49
N ALA A 758 27.93 -18.92 17.49
CA ALA A 758 28.66 -18.09 16.53
C ALA A 758 28.51 -18.61 15.09
N GLU A 759 28.59 -19.92 14.87
CA GLU A 759 28.39 -20.54 13.56
C GLU A 759 26.95 -20.38 13.07
N MET A 760 25.96 -20.55 13.95
CA MET A 760 24.54 -20.31 13.61
C MET A 760 24.29 -18.87 13.22
N ARG A 761 24.89 -17.89 13.90
CA ARG A 761 24.79 -16.47 13.52
C ARG A 761 25.43 -16.22 12.17
N ALA A 762 26.61 -16.72 11.91
CA ALA A 762 27.28 -16.58 10.61
C ALA A 762 26.40 -17.15 9.47
N THR A 763 25.74 -18.28 9.71
CA THR A 763 24.79 -18.88 8.75
C THR A 763 23.60 -17.98 8.49
N LEU A 764 23.01 -17.39 9.54
CA LEU A 764 21.89 -16.43 9.43
C LEU A 764 22.31 -15.16 8.69
N ASP A 765 23.47 -14.60 9.04
CA ASP A 765 23.98 -13.38 8.39
C ASP A 765 24.25 -13.60 6.90
N ALA A 766 24.84 -14.74 6.53
CA ALA A 766 25.07 -15.10 5.13
C ALA A 766 23.76 -15.32 4.35
N ALA A 767 22.72 -15.83 5.00
CA ALA A 767 21.42 -16.06 4.39
C ALA A 767 20.54 -14.79 4.34
N ALA A 768 20.89 -13.74 5.08
CA ALA A 768 20.20 -12.46 5.05
C ALA A 768 20.55 -11.59 3.83
N GLU A 769 21.59 -12.00 3.08
CA GLU A 769 22.01 -11.27 1.87
C GLU A 769 21.00 -11.43 0.74
N VAL A 770 20.81 -10.35 -0.04
CA VAL A 770 19.89 -10.35 -1.20
C VAL A 770 20.45 -11.24 -2.31
N GLN A 771 19.62 -12.13 -2.85
CA GLN A 771 19.96 -12.99 -3.98
C GLN A 771 18.86 -12.92 -5.04
N ASP A 772 19.24 -12.62 -6.27
CA ASP A 772 18.32 -12.47 -7.42
C ASP A 772 17.06 -11.62 -7.09
N GLU A 773 17.29 -10.48 -6.43
CA GLU A 773 16.24 -9.56 -5.98
C GLU A 773 15.26 -10.14 -4.93
N THR A 774 15.62 -11.26 -4.29
CA THR A 774 14.84 -11.86 -3.20
C THR A 774 15.64 -11.91 -1.91
N VAL A 775 14.92 -12.06 -0.80
CA VAL A 775 15.47 -12.33 0.53
C VAL A 775 14.85 -13.60 1.12
N ILE A 776 15.62 -14.31 1.94
CA ILE A 776 15.13 -15.48 2.65
C ILE A 776 14.45 -15.03 3.95
N ALA A 777 13.12 -14.99 3.93
CA ALA A 777 12.33 -14.51 5.06
C ALA A 777 12.49 -15.37 6.33
N LEU A 778 12.88 -16.65 6.16
CA LEU A 778 13.09 -17.62 7.25
C LEU A 778 14.17 -17.16 8.25
N VAL A 779 15.06 -16.25 7.89
CA VAL A 779 16.10 -15.70 8.78
C VAL A 779 15.50 -15.09 10.03
N ARG A 780 14.44 -14.28 9.91
CA ARG A 780 13.84 -13.52 11.03
C ARG A 780 13.32 -14.40 12.19
N PRO A 781 12.45 -15.41 11.94
CA PRO A 781 11.99 -16.28 13.03
C PRO A 781 13.11 -17.12 13.65
N LEU A 782 14.13 -17.54 12.88
CA LEU A 782 15.24 -18.31 13.40
C LEU A 782 16.20 -17.49 14.25
N GLU A 783 16.43 -16.22 13.90
CA GLU A 783 17.17 -15.30 14.78
C GLU A 783 16.44 -15.08 16.11
N THR A 784 15.10 -14.96 16.04
CA THR A 784 14.28 -14.80 17.24
C THR A 784 14.38 -16.04 18.14
N LEU A 785 14.32 -17.22 17.55
CA LEU A 785 14.46 -18.48 18.30
C LEU A 785 15.88 -18.65 18.87
N LEU A 786 16.94 -18.32 18.09
CA LEU A 786 18.33 -18.40 18.57
C LEU A 786 18.59 -17.46 19.75
N ARG A 787 17.99 -16.26 19.75
CA ARG A 787 18.10 -15.32 20.87
C ARG A 787 17.48 -15.83 22.16
N ALA A 788 16.50 -16.72 22.09
CA ALA A 788 15.87 -17.32 23.28
C ALA A 788 16.79 -18.25 24.08
N PHE A 789 18.00 -18.53 23.56
CA PHE A 789 19.06 -19.26 24.26
C PHE A 789 20.07 -18.36 24.97
N GLN A 790 19.95 -17.07 24.87
CA GLN A 790 20.82 -16.04 25.45
C GLN A 790 20.18 -15.38 26.67
#